data_e6a4b495278b4a1effb9dada877b8076
#
_entry.id   e6a4b495278b4a1effb9dada877b8076
#
_cell.length_a   1.000
_cell.length_b   1.000
_cell.length_c   1.000
_cell.angle_alpha   90.00
_cell.angle_beta   90.00
_cell.angle_gamma   90.00
#
_symmetry.space_group_name_H-M   'P 1'
#
loop_
_entity.id
_entity.type
_entity.pdbx_description
1 polymer ?
#
loop_
_entity_poly.entity_id
_entity_poly.type
_entity_poly.pdbx_seq_one_letter_code
_entity_poly.pdbx_strand_id
1 'polypeptide(L)'
;MDPSPLVIPSAPAPPRRTSLPYLAGIVPVGMGVALWLTTGSVQSLWFAALGPLMMLASVADAARTRRHDRRREADRVEAEWRAVEDALARRHAEERAQLESRHPDVAACVAEPPLRGTDPIAADTELTVGRGVRVSAVRTTGGEGDRAEAFRARCAELDDAPVVVRLGGGVCVRGQAPVAAAAARALVAQLCLRFGPAQLALVGEELASSGLTTAAHAVRARRGAFRVGWGTLGAPVAADAVIWTAAPDAEVPSGITTVLDVVEPGAASLRTPEGVTEVAVECLSRPQAELVASATGEPSDTHTELPLSVPLADVIVSEAGDGLAVVVGRDGRGTDIAVDLVEHGPHAIVTGMTGAGKSELLVTWVAAMCAAYGPDRVTFVLADFKGGTAFEPLRALRQVSAVITDLDDEGARRGVSSLRAEMRRREAALAAAGVRDVSEVDLPRLVIVVDEFAALLLEHADLGDVFIDIAARGRALGMHLVLGTQRAGGVIRDALAANCPLRISLRVADPADSRAVIGTDGAALLDGGPEGRGCALVRRPQDAEPQLVRVALTGPGDLRRAATRWSQAAPAVSPWLPPLPRHIDLADLRVADHDGSDDAGGHAVVLGLADDPQRQRQPRELLRPGRERGLAVLGAPGSGRTALVRAVAAQRHDALLFPSDAESAVDLLAAWVRGDTEIPELVLCDDIDALHAELPVEYAQEFAQRWEQSLRLSPSTTWILTAARASGPLGRVLDALPRRALLRAASRVEHLAAGGETSGFVRDRPPGRAVLDGREVQFAWADERPRQSAASSTEIWAPARPVVALVTAGASDAVGALRAARPEWDVRTAGSDVPTTASPCILMADAEGWQRQWALWQQIRAEGEVLVRAERPSDLRQLVGVRDLPPFARLHQGRAWSVVGDRAPRRVVVPGLGSR
;
A
#
# COMPACT_ATOMS: atom_id res chain seq x y z
N MET A 1 11.79 23.41 12.17
CA MET A 1 12.53 24.44 11.38
C MET A 1 13.33 23.75 10.28
N ASP A 2 13.27 24.23 9.04
CA ASP A 2 14.04 23.68 7.91
C ASP A 2 15.55 23.96 8.12
N PRO A 3 16.42 22.95 8.21
CA PRO A 3 17.85 23.13 8.50
C PRO A 3 18.66 23.62 7.28
N SER A 4 18.05 23.74 6.10
CA SER A 4 18.76 24.17 4.90
C SER A 4 19.18 25.64 4.98
N PRO A 5 20.40 26.03 4.59
CA PRO A 5 20.83 27.42 4.64
C PRO A 5 20.05 28.29 3.64
N LEU A 6 19.79 29.55 4.00
CA LEU A 6 19.26 30.52 3.07
C LEU A 6 20.32 30.92 2.05
N VAL A 7 19.98 30.80 0.78
CA VAL A 7 20.90 31.15 -0.31
C VAL A 7 20.75 32.64 -0.63
N ILE A 8 21.79 33.41 -0.34
CA ILE A 8 21.80 34.85 -0.61
C ILE A 8 22.03 35.07 -2.11
N PRO A 9 21.21 35.90 -2.78
CA PRO A 9 21.38 36.21 -4.18
C PRO A 9 22.75 36.81 -4.49
N SER A 10 23.37 36.37 -5.54
CA SER A 10 24.67 36.92 -6.00
C SER A 10 24.45 38.22 -6.79
N ALA A 11 25.43 39.09 -6.77
CA ALA A 11 25.41 40.32 -7.58
C ALA A 11 25.28 39.97 -9.07
N PRO A 12 24.53 40.79 -9.83
CA PRO A 12 24.33 40.54 -11.25
C PRO A 12 25.64 40.52 -12.01
N ALA A 13 25.84 39.48 -12.82
CA ALA A 13 27.06 39.38 -13.62
C ALA A 13 27.21 40.57 -14.56
N PRO A 14 28.43 41.12 -14.71
CA PRO A 14 28.62 42.26 -15.62
C PRO A 14 28.25 41.85 -17.05
N PRO A 15 27.52 42.72 -17.77
CA PRO A 15 27.02 42.37 -19.09
C PRO A 15 28.19 42.13 -20.07
N ARG A 16 28.07 41.04 -20.82
CA ARG A 16 29.07 40.71 -21.86
C ARG A 16 29.23 41.84 -22.85
N ARG A 17 30.48 42.23 -23.12
CA ARG A 17 30.77 43.24 -24.14
C ARG A 17 30.47 42.66 -25.53
N THR A 18 29.45 43.12 -26.18
CA THR A 18 29.18 42.76 -27.59
C THR A 18 30.17 43.53 -28.47
N SER A 19 30.82 42.85 -29.38
CA SER A 19 31.69 43.47 -30.38
C SER A 19 30.86 44.35 -31.30
N LEU A 20 31.34 45.57 -31.53
CA LEU A 20 30.72 46.46 -32.49
C LEU A 20 30.90 45.89 -33.90
N PRO A 21 29.87 45.85 -34.74
CA PRO A 21 29.94 45.31 -36.06
C PRO A 21 30.54 46.33 -37.04
N TYR A 22 31.86 46.59 -36.91
CA TYR A 22 32.58 47.56 -37.75
C TYR A 22 32.46 47.28 -39.26
N LEU A 23 32.40 46.00 -39.64
CA LEU A 23 32.24 45.61 -41.06
C LEU A 23 30.91 46.05 -41.65
N ALA A 24 29.82 46.07 -40.87
CA ALA A 24 28.52 46.55 -41.36
C ALA A 24 28.51 48.05 -41.61
N GLY A 25 29.38 48.80 -40.97
CA GLY A 25 29.55 50.25 -41.26
C GLY A 25 30.48 50.57 -42.41
N ILE A 26 31.59 49.81 -42.57
CA ILE A 26 32.62 50.10 -43.56
C ILE A 26 32.26 49.59 -44.97
N VAL A 27 31.63 48.45 -45.09
CA VAL A 27 31.29 47.84 -46.39
C VAL A 27 30.36 48.72 -47.26
N PRO A 28 29.27 49.30 -46.72
CA PRO A 28 28.42 50.16 -47.50
C PRO A 28 29.10 51.47 -47.86
N VAL A 29 29.99 52.01 -47.02
CA VAL A 29 30.79 53.21 -47.32
C VAL A 29 31.74 52.93 -48.48
N GLY A 30 32.51 51.82 -48.40
CA GLY A 30 33.40 51.38 -49.49
C GLY A 30 32.65 51.16 -50.83
N MET A 31 31.48 50.54 -50.75
CA MET A 31 30.66 50.24 -51.89
C MET A 31 30.06 51.51 -52.50
N GLY A 32 29.60 52.45 -51.67
CA GLY A 32 29.09 53.75 -52.13
C GLY A 32 30.17 54.61 -52.80
N VAL A 33 31.40 54.62 -52.25
CA VAL A 33 32.54 55.31 -52.90
C VAL A 33 33.00 54.60 -54.18
N ALA A 34 33.05 53.27 -54.21
CA ALA A 34 33.40 52.52 -55.42
C ALA A 34 32.36 52.74 -56.56
N LEU A 35 31.07 52.80 -56.20
CA LEU A 35 30.00 53.06 -57.13
C LEU A 35 30.06 54.51 -57.66
N TRP A 36 30.47 55.47 -56.82
CA TRP A 36 30.66 56.84 -57.21
C TRP A 36 31.85 56.99 -58.17
N LEU A 37 32.97 56.32 -57.92
CA LEU A 37 34.15 56.31 -58.77
C LEU A 37 33.89 55.63 -60.13
N THR A 38 32.97 54.67 -60.18
CA THR A 38 32.65 53.98 -61.47
C THR A 38 31.52 54.62 -62.27
N THR A 39 30.55 55.27 -61.63
CA THR A 39 29.36 55.80 -62.27
C THR A 39 29.37 57.34 -62.42
N GLY A 40 30.25 58.04 -61.70
CA GLY A 40 30.36 59.52 -61.68
C GLY A 40 29.12 60.19 -61.05
N SER A 41 28.14 59.48 -60.60
CA SER A 41 26.91 60.00 -60.08
C SER A 41 26.98 60.35 -58.60
N VAL A 42 26.76 61.63 -58.20
CA VAL A 42 26.74 62.05 -56.80
C VAL A 42 25.67 61.34 -55.95
N GLN A 43 24.60 60.85 -56.64
CA GLN A 43 23.53 60.11 -55.96
C GLN A 43 23.97 58.79 -55.36
N SER A 44 25.07 58.19 -55.91
CA SER A 44 25.62 56.95 -55.34
C SER A 44 26.28 57.11 -53.95
N LEU A 45 26.64 58.37 -53.59
CA LEU A 45 27.14 58.66 -52.24
C LEU A 45 26.08 58.53 -51.12
N TRP A 46 24.79 58.49 -51.45
CA TRP A 46 23.76 58.17 -50.48
C TRP A 46 23.90 56.80 -49.94
N PHE A 47 24.43 55.85 -50.71
CA PHE A 47 24.76 54.48 -50.19
C PHE A 47 25.87 54.49 -49.15
N ALA A 48 26.84 55.42 -49.29
CA ALA A 48 27.91 55.56 -48.31
C ALA A 48 27.39 56.10 -46.97
N ALA A 49 26.31 56.91 -46.97
CA ALA A 49 25.67 57.38 -45.74
C ALA A 49 24.85 56.33 -45.01
N LEU A 50 24.47 55.24 -45.72
CA LEU A 50 23.71 54.14 -45.11
C LEU A 50 24.53 53.38 -44.07
N GLY A 51 25.82 53.16 -44.27
CA GLY A 51 26.71 52.46 -43.34
C GLY A 51 26.78 53.11 -41.96
N PRO A 52 27.15 54.37 -41.83
CA PRO A 52 27.09 55.07 -40.55
C PRO A 52 25.71 55.09 -39.90
N LEU A 53 24.64 55.21 -40.69
CA LEU A 53 23.26 55.23 -40.19
C LEU A 53 22.85 53.87 -39.62
N MET A 54 23.20 52.79 -40.33
CA MET A 54 22.94 51.42 -39.86
C MET A 54 23.75 51.09 -38.60
N MET A 55 24.99 51.56 -38.55
CA MET A 55 25.84 51.42 -37.37
C MET A 55 25.27 52.19 -36.17
N LEU A 56 24.81 53.44 -36.36
CA LEU A 56 24.14 54.20 -35.32
C LEU A 56 22.86 53.53 -34.85
N ALA A 57 22.06 53.04 -35.75
CA ALA A 57 20.84 52.30 -35.43
C ALA A 57 21.15 51.03 -34.61
N SER A 58 22.16 50.23 -35.05
CA SER A 58 22.55 49.02 -34.32
C SER A 58 23.15 49.33 -32.92
N VAL A 59 23.90 50.40 -32.78
CA VAL A 59 24.40 50.84 -31.46
C VAL A 59 23.27 51.32 -30.57
N ALA A 60 22.30 52.03 -31.12
CA ALA A 60 21.10 52.50 -30.38
C ALA A 60 20.23 51.33 -29.96
N ASP A 61 20.01 50.34 -30.82
CA ASP A 61 19.24 49.14 -30.52
C ASP A 61 19.96 48.26 -29.46
N ALA A 62 21.26 48.05 -29.61
CA ALA A 62 22.08 47.37 -28.62
C ALA A 62 22.07 48.08 -27.26
N ALA A 63 22.08 49.39 -27.26
CA ALA A 63 21.98 50.18 -26.03
C ALA A 63 20.61 50.06 -25.38
N ARG A 64 19.55 50.02 -26.19
CA ARG A 64 18.17 49.85 -25.70
C ARG A 64 17.96 48.47 -25.13
N THR A 65 18.41 47.42 -25.84
CA THR A 65 18.34 46.03 -25.39
C THR A 65 19.14 45.86 -24.07
N ARG A 66 20.36 46.41 -23.99
CA ARG A 66 21.16 46.37 -22.76
C ARG A 66 20.48 47.07 -21.55
N ARG A 67 19.78 48.20 -21.82
CA ARG A 67 19.02 48.87 -20.75
C ARG A 67 17.83 48.03 -20.31
N HIS A 68 17.18 47.39 -21.26
CA HIS A 68 16.04 46.50 -20.95
C HIS A 68 16.51 45.25 -20.17
N ASP A 69 17.59 44.60 -20.64
CA ASP A 69 18.14 43.41 -19.96
C ASP A 69 18.66 43.75 -18.58
N ARG A 70 19.30 44.90 -18.42
CA ARG A 70 19.72 45.38 -17.07
C ARG A 70 18.54 45.63 -16.14
N ARG A 71 17.44 46.17 -16.63
CA ARG A 71 16.24 46.35 -15.82
C ARG A 71 15.62 45.03 -15.44
N ARG A 72 15.45 44.12 -16.36
CA ARG A 72 14.95 42.78 -16.09
C ARG A 72 15.79 42.02 -15.10
N GLU A 73 17.11 42.09 -15.24
CA GLU A 73 18.02 41.42 -14.34
C GLU A 73 17.99 42.07 -12.93
N ALA A 74 17.91 43.41 -12.86
CA ALA A 74 17.75 44.08 -11.59
C ALA A 74 16.40 43.74 -10.92
N ASP A 75 15.31 43.71 -11.71
CA ASP A 75 13.99 43.33 -11.19
C ASP A 75 13.99 41.85 -10.69
N ARG A 76 14.70 40.95 -11.40
CA ARG A 76 14.84 39.54 -11.00
C ARG A 76 15.61 39.41 -9.70
N VAL A 77 16.77 40.06 -9.61
CA VAL A 77 17.59 40.02 -8.39
C VAL A 77 16.84 40.65 -7.20
N GLU A 78 16.07 41.72 -7.43
CA GLU A 78 15.24 42.32 -6.38
C GLU A 78 14.07 41.42 -5.97
N ALA A 79 13.52 40.66 -6.90
CA ALA A 79 12.51 39.64 -6.56
C ALA A 79 13.11 38.47 -5.76
N GLU A 80 14.33 38.02 -6.10
CA GLU A 80 15.07 37.01 -5.36
C GLU A 80 15.39 37.50 -3.94
N TRP A 81 15.80 38.78 -3.79
CA TRP A 81 16.04 39.37 -2.48
C TRP A 81 14.77 39.40 -1.62
N ARG A 82 13.64 39.84 -2.20
CA ARG A 82 12.34 39.82 -1.48
C ARG A 82 11.97 38.41 -1.03
N ALA A 83 12.13 37.42 -1.91
CA ALA A 83 11.83 36.05 -1.56
C ALA A 83 12.68 35.51 -0.39
N VAL A 84 13.97 35.88 -0.35
CA VAL A 84 14.88 35.48 0.75
C VAL A 84 14.56 36.26 2.04
N GLU A 85 14.17 37.55 1.97
CA GLU A 85 13.72 38.33 3.10
C GLU A 85 12.42 37.80 3.71
N ASP A 86 11.45 37.41 2.86
CA ASP A 86 10.22 36.74 3.27
C ASP A 86 10.49 35.35 3.91
N ALA A 87 11.47 34.64 3.38
CA ALA A 87 11.88 33.36 3.94
C ALA A 87 12.55 33.52 5.31
N LEU A 88 13.37 34.56 5.50
CA LEU A 88 13.96 34.89 6.78
C LEU A 88 12.87 35.22 7.81
N ALA A 89 11.93 36.08 7.42
CA ALA A 89 10.83 36.49 8.31
C ALA A 89 10.01 35.27 8.78
N ARG A 90 9.71 34.34 7.87
CA ARG A 90 9.02 33.09 8.25
C ARG A 90 9.84 32.23 9.20
N ARG A 91 11.14 32.03 8.90
CA ARG A 91 12.00 31.22 9.76
C ARG A 91 12.19 31.82 11.15
N HIS A 92 12.37 33.14 11.23
CA HIS A 92 12.44 33.84 12.52
C HIS A 92 11.13 33.72 13.29
N ALA A 93 9.97 33.79 12.61
CA ALA A 93 8.68 33.59 13.24
C ALA A 93 8.51 32.15 13.78
N GLU A 94 8.90 31.15 12.99
CA GLU A 94 8.90 29.74 13.41
C GLU A 94 9.85 29.47 14.58
N GLU A 95 11.09 30.02 14.52
CA GLU A 95 12.08 29.88 15.57
C GLU A 95 11.61 30.54 16.87
N ARG A 96 11.04 31.73 16.76
CA ARG A 96 10.46 32.45 17.92
C ARG A 96 9.33 31.65 18.55
N ALA A 97 8.38 31.16 17.76
CA ALA A 97 7.27 30.35 18.25
C ALA A 97 7.76 29.03 18.92
N GLN A 98 8.80 28.38 18.40
CA GLN A 98 9.41 27.23 19.06
C GLN A 98 10.06 27.60 20.40
N LEU A 99 10.76 28.74 20.46
CA LEU A 99 11.39 29.19 21.68
C LEU A 99 10.33 29.60 22.72
N GLU A 100 9.26 30.30 22.32
CA GLU A 100 8.14 30.67 23.19
C GLU A 100 7.42 29.44 23.78
N SER A 101 7.19 28.42 22.95
CA SER A 101 6.62 27.16 23.42
C SER A 101 7.52 26.41 24.40
N ARG A 102 8.84 26.49 24.22
CA ARG A 102 9.80 25.83 25.11
C ARG A 102 10.07 26.63 26.39
N HIS A 103 10.08 27.96 26.28
CA HIS A 103 10.42 28.89 27.35
C HIS A 103 9.32 29.92 27.49
N PRO A 104 8.13 29.54 27.98
CA PRO A 104 7.03 30.47 28.16
C PRO A 104 7.38 31.55 29.21
N ASP A 105 7.05 32.79 28.93
CA ASP A 105 7.12 33.88 29.88
C ASP A 105 5.94 33.82 30.88
N VAL A 106 5.87 34.75 31.84
CA VAL A 106 4.81 34.72 32.85
C VAL A 106 3.45 35.03 32.24
N ALA A 107 3.39 35.85 31.19
CA ALA A 107 2.16 36.17 30.51
C ALA A 107 1.58 34.95 29.79
N ALA A 108 2.43 34.18 29.10
CA ALA A 108 2.05 32.91 28.48
C ALA A 108 1.60 31.90 29.53
N CYS A 109 2.34 31.78 30.64
CA CYS A 109 1.97 30.87 31.74
C CYS A 109 0.61 31.24 32.39
N VAL A 110 0.23 32.49 32.40
CA VAL A 110 -1.09 32.95 32.89
C VAL A 110 -2.18 32.70 31.84
N ALA A 111 -1.89 32.91 30.55
CA ALA A 111 -2.86 32.74 29.48
C ALA A 111 -3.27 31.26 29.26
N GLU A 112 -2.36 30.33 29.50
CA GLU A 112 -2.60 28.88 29.37
C GLU A 112 -2.23 28.14 30.67
N PRO A 113 -2.94 28.34 31.78
CA PRO A 113 -2.64 27.70 33.04
C PRO A 113 -3.19 26.26 33.11
N PRO A 114 -2.53 25.36 33.85
CA PRO A 114 -1.14 25.42 34.29
C PRO A 114 -0.24 24.66 33.30
N LEU A 115 0.69 25.35 32.70
CA LEU A 115 1.77 24.71 31.91
C LEU A 115 2.71 23.95 32.88
N ARG A 116 2.28 22.79 33.36
CA ARG A 116 3.10 21.95 34.23
C ARG A 116 4.04 21.13 33.38
N GLY A 117 5.34 21.43 33.47
CA GLY A 117 6.39 20.65 32.87
C GLY A 117 6.41 19.23 33.50
N THR A 118 6.70 18.21 32.70
CA THR A 118 6.91 16.82 33.15
C THR A 118 8.29 16.64 33.74
N ASP A 119 9.25 17.47 33.39
CA ASP A 119 10.61 17.38 33.86
C ASP A 119 10.70 17.90 35.30
N PRO A 120 11.40 17.22 36.19
CA PRO A 120 11.59 17.68 37.55
C PRO A 120 12.37 18.99 37.55
N ILE A 121 11.97 19.92 38.44
CA ILE A 121 12.73 21.16 38.64
C ILE A 121 14.13 20.83 39.17
N ALA A 122 15.15 21.42 38.57
CA ALA A 122 16.57 21.23 38.93
C ALA A 122 17.35 22.54 38.82
N ALA A 123 18.60 22.55 39.19
CA ALA A 123 19.48 23.72 39.10
C ALA A 123 19.69 24.22 37.66
N ASP A 124 19.60 23.37 36.69
CA ASP A 124 19.70 23.71 35.26
C ASP A 124 18.35 24.13 34.63
N THR A 125 17.28 24.18 35.40
CA THR A 125 15.98 24.69 34.94
C THR A 125 16.12 26.11 34.41
N GLU A 126 15.66 26.33 33.19
CA GLU A 126 15.70 27.63 32.52
C GLU A 126 14.45 28.46 32.85
N LEU A 127 14.69 29.72 33.24
CA LEU A 127 13.68 30.74 33.50
C LEU A 127 13.72 31.80 32.42
N THR A 128 12.56 32.19 31.93
CA THR A 128 12.45 33.33 31.01
C THR A 128 12.45 34.62 31.82
N VAL A 129 13.47 35.48 31.62
CA VAL A 129 13.58 36.76 32.31
C VAL A 129 12.89 37.90 31.56
N GLY A 130 12.58 37.69 30.31
CA GLY A 130 11.91 38.65 29.43
C GLY A 130 12.23 38.37 27.98
N ARG A 131 12.06 39.37 27.13
CA ARG A 131 12.26 39.28 25.66
C ARG A 131 13.45 40.14 25.24
N GLY A 132 14.21 39.69 24.27
CA GLY A 132 15.38 40.42 23.79
C GLY A 132 15.94 39.84 22.51
N VAL A 133 17.14 40.26 22.15
CA VAL A 133 17.86 39.78 21.00
C VAL A 133 18.62 38.51 21.36
N ARG A 134 18.47 37.47 20.54
CA ARG A 134 19.20 36.19 20.66
C ARG A 134 19.92 35.83 19.35
N VAL A 135 20.90 34.98 19.45
CA VAL A 135 21.53 34.37 18.28
C VAL A 135 20.56 33.42 17.61
N SER A 136 20.25 33.68 16.34
CA SER A 136 19.39 32.81 15.55
C SER A 136 20.11 31.58 15.03
N ALA A 137 19.38 30.48 14.90
CA ALA A 137 19.85 29.24 14.29
C ALA A 137 19.86 29.29 12.75
N VAL A 138 19.37 30.37 12.13
CA VAL A 138 19.29 30.52 10.68
C VAL A 138 20.70 30.64 10.09
N ARG A 139 21.02 29.71 9.17
CA ARG A 139 22.28 29.71 8.45
C ARG A 139 22.11 30.26 7.06
N THR A 140 23.16 30.92 6.54
CA THR A 140 23.20 31.51 5.21
C THR A 140 24.36 31.00 4.38
N THR A 141 24.20 30.98 3.06
CA THR A 141 25.26 30.65 2.12
C THR A 141 25.22 31.56 0.89
N GLY A 142 26.37 31.82 0.26
CA GLY A 142 26.47 32.64 -0.93
C GLY A 142 26.38 34.14 -0.67
N GLY A 143 26.26 34.95 -1.72
CA GLY A 143 26.15 36.40 -1.71
C GLY A 143 27.43 37.15 -1.32
N GLU A 144 27.75 38.19 -2.04
CA GLU A 144 28.89 39.07 -1.76
C GLU A 144 28.43 40.53 -1.75
N GLY A 145 29.10 41.40 -1.02
CA GLY A 145 28.87 42.83 -0.90
C GLY A 145 28.03 43.24 0.30
N ASP A 146 27.92 44.54 0.53
CA ASP A 146 27.40 45.20 1.72
C ASP A 146 25.98 44.75 2.05
N ARG A 147 25.09 44.61 1.04
CA ARG A 147 23.69 44.14 1.25
C ARG A 147 23.66 42.69 1.76
N ALA A 148 24.56 41.82 1.25
CA ALA A 148 24.64 40.43 1.71
C ALA A 148 25.20 40.35 3.12
N GLU A 149 26.15 41.20 3.48
CA GLU A 149 26.71 41.28 4.82
C GLU A 149 25.69 41.77 5.83
N ALA A 150 24.97 42.86 5.50
CA ALA A 150 23.85 43.35 6.30
C ALA A 150 22.73 42.30 6.48
N PHE A 151 22.44 41.52 5.42
CA PHE A 151 21.46 40.45 5.51
C PHE A 151 21.95 39.32 6.42
N ARG A 152 23.23 38.90 6.35
CA ARG A 152 23.82 37.91 7.25
C ARG A 152 23.76 38.35 8.71
N ALA A 153 24.03 39.64 8.98
CA ALA A 153 23.89 40.18 10.33
C ALA A 153 22.46 40.03 10.86
N ARG A 154 21.45 40.37 10.04
CA ARG A 154 20.04 40.19 10.41
C ARG A 154 19.65 38.70 10.55
N CYS A 155 20.25 37.79 9.75
CA CYS A 155 20.02 36.34 9.91
C CYS A 155 20.60 35.78 11.20
N ALA A 156 21.67 36.40 11.72
CA ALA A 156 22.35 35.95 12.93
C ALA A 156 21.61 36.37 14.22
N GLU A 157 20.72 37.37 14.15
CA GLU A 157 20.00 37.94 15.29
C GLU A 157 18.51 37.65 15.19
N LEU A 158 17.95 37.17 16.26
CA LEU A 158 16.52 36.96 16.43
C LEU A 158 16.01 37.98 17.46
N ASP A 159 15.28 38.98 16.98
CA ASP A 159 14.67 39.98 17.79
C ASP A 159 13.43 39.47 18.51
N ASP A 160 13.12 40.06 19.65
CA ASP A 160 11.91 39.79 20.45
C ASP A 160 11.76 38.28 20.78
N ALA A 161 12.87 37.61 21.10
CA ALA A 161 12.91 36.20 21.50
C ALA A 161 12.98 36.07 23.03
N PRO A 162 12.50 34.97 23.61
CA PRO A 162 12.64 34.68 25.03
C PRO A 162 14.10 34.62 25.45
N VAL A 163 14.49 35.49 26.41
CA VAL A 163 15.81 35.47 27.03
C VAL A 163 15.74 34.66 28.31
N VAL A 164 16.55 33.59 28.42
CA VAL A 164 16.50 32.64 29.53
C VAL A 164 17.77 32.65 30.36
N VAL A 165 17.61 32.34 31.62
CA VAL A 165 18.69 32.13 32.58
C VAL A 165 18.49 30.84 33.35
N ARG A 166 19.57 30.22 33.79
CA ARG A 166 19.50 29.02 34.63
C ARG A 166 19.22 29.39 36.07
N LEU A 167 18.37 28.64 36.72
CA LEU A 167 17.97 28.85 38.12
C LEU A 167 19.13 28.58 39.09
N GLY A 168 19.99 27.59 38.79
CA GLY A 168 21.17 27.29 39.60
C GLY A 168 22.22 28.39 39.60
N GLY A 169 22.77 28.66 40.77
CA GLY A 169 23.65 29.82 40.97
C GLY A 169 22.93 31.10 41.42
N GLY A 170 21.59 31.10 41.40
CA GLY A 170 20.75 32.23 41.81
C GLY A 170 20.64 33.36 40.77
N VAL A 171 19.61 34.15 40.89
CA VAL A 171 19.36 35.30 40.03
C VAL A 171 19.23 36.54 40.92
N CYS A 172 20.06 37.55 40.72
CA CYS A 172 19.97 38.83 41.42
C CYS A 172 19.21 39.86 40.57
N VAL A 173 18.05 40.29 41.04
CA VAL A 173 17.24 41.33 40.45
C VAL A 173 17.57 42.64 41.19
N ARG A 174 18.29 43.52 40.50
CA ARG A 174 18.78 44.79 41.07
C ARG A 174 18.03 45.98 40.47
N GLY A 175 17.58 46.90 41.29
CA GLY A 175 16.84 48.05 40.86
C GLY A 175 16.12 48.78 41.99
N GLN A 176 15.31 49.79 41.68
CA GLN A 176 14.44 50.44 42.67
C GLN A 176 13.50 49.40 43.30
N ALA A 177 13.38 49.40 44.60
CA ALA A 177 12.72 48.35 45.38
C ALA A 177 11.33 47.92 44.81
N PRO A 178 10.39 48.80 44.42
CA PRO A 178 9.12 48.35 43.84
C PRO A 178 9.24 47.64 42.51
N VAL A 179 10.18 48.07 41.68
CA VAL A 179 10.39 47.55 40.32
C VAL A 179 11.15 46.23 40.35
N ALA A 180 12.23 46.17 41.17
CA ALA A 180 12.97 44.93 41.40
C ALA A 180 12.07 43.81 41.99
N ALA A 181 11.23 44.17 42.96
CA ALA A 181 10.28 43.24 43.53
C ALA A 181 9.20 42.79 42.50
N ALA A 182 8.78 43.66 41.59
CA ALA A 182 7.81 43.32 40.55
C ALA A 182 8.39 42.35 39.54
N ALA A 183 9.64 42.53 39.12
CA ALA A 183 10.36 41.60 38.25
C ALA A 183 10.65 40.24 38.93
N ALA A 184 11.14 40.28 40.19
CA ALA A 184 11.34 39.03 40.95
C ALA A 184 10.01 38.26 41.16
N ARG A 185 8.93 38.97 41.38
CA ARG A 185 7.58 38.37 41.47
C ARG A 185 7.14 37.68 40.20
N ALA A 186 7.43 38.26 39.03
CA ALA A 186 7.15 37.62 37.75
C ALA A 186 7.91 36.29 37.57
N LEU A 187 9.22 36.27 37.93
CA LEU A 187 10.03 35.07 37.87
C LEU A 187 9.52 33.97 38.82
N VAL A 188 9.16 34.35 40.05
CA VAL A 188 8.62 33.34 41.01
C VAL A 188 7.24 32.85 40.59
N ALA A 189 6.37 33.74 40.09
CA ALA A 189 5.06 33.34 39.57
C ALA A 189 5.16 32.40 38.37
N GLN A 190 6.12 32.63 37.49
CA GLN A 190 6.40 31.71 36.36
C GLN A 190 6.73 30.30 36.85
N LEU A 191 7.56 30.19 37.89
CA LEU A 191 7.87 28.90 38.52
C LEU A 191 6.64 28.23 39.10
N CYS A 192 5.79 28.99 39.81
CA CYS A 192 4.56 28.44 40.39
C CYS A 192 3.56 27.96 39.37
N LEU A 193 3.52 28.56 38.18
CA LEU A 193 2.63 28.18 37.11
C LEU A 193 3.18 27.01 36.29
N ARG A 194 4.51 26.84 36.23
CA ARG A 194 5.17 25.74 35.50
C ARG A 194 5.30 24.48 36.33
N PHE A 195 5.56 24.55 37.62
CA PHE A 195 5.84 23.41 38.48
C PHE A 195 4.80 23.30 39.59
N GLY A 196 4.38 22.14 39.97
CA GLY A 196 3.41 21.91 41.03
C GLY A 196 4.03 21.95 42.43
N PRO A 197 3.21 22.08 43.51
CA PRO A 197 3.68 22.13 44.89
C PRO A 197 4.34 20.82 45.39
N ALA A 198 4.20 19.74 44.64
CA ALA A 198 4.94 18.49 44.87
C ALA A 198 6.41 18.58 44.41
N GLN A 199 6.70 19.45 43.43
CA GLN A 199 8.03 19.63 42.83
C GLN A 199 8.76 20.84 43.33
N LEU A 200 8.03 21.93 43.63
CA LEU A 200 8.55 23.26 43.97
C LEU A 200 8.03 23.73 45.36
N ALA A 201 8.94 24.17 46.20
CA ALA A 201 8.63 24.82 47.46
C ALA A 201 9.17 26.25 47.46
N LEU A 202 8.36 27.23 47.82
CA LEU A 202 8.78 28.62 48.00
C LEU A 202 9.16 28.88 49.45
N VAL A 203 10.32 29.54 49.65
CA VAL A 203 10.83 29.92 50.99
C VAL A 203 11.42 31.32 50.94
N GLY A 204 11.47 32.00 52.05
CA GLY A 204 12.12 33.30 52.19
C GLY A 204 11.24 34.39 52.81
N GLU A 205 11.88 35.42 53.36
CA GLU A 205 11.18 36.52 54.09
C GLU A 205 10.39 37.44 53.15
N GLU A 206 10.85 37.61 51.90
CA GLU A 206 10.18 38.50 50.94
C GLU A 206 8.84 37.94 50.44
N LEU A 207 8.59 36.65 50.67
CA LEU A 207 7.28 36.08 50.35
C LEU A 207 6.13 36.76 51.07
N ALA A 208 6.35 37.27 52.30
CA ALA A 208 5.32 37.97 53.07
C ALA A 208 4.79 39.23 52.35
N SER A 209 5.67 39.90 51.60
CA SER A 209 5.34 41.15 50.86
C SER A 209 4.94 40.86 49.38
N SER A 210 5.05 39.65 48.92
CA SER A 210 5.02 39.28 47.50
C SER A 210 3.61 39.20 46.87
N GLY A 211 2.59 38.87 47.64
CA GLY A 211 1.28 38.44 47.14
C GLY A 211 1.18 36.95 46.83
N LEU A 212 2.28 36.19 47.00
CA LEU A 212 2.34 34.74 46.73
C LEU A 212 2.27 33.88 48.01
N THR A 213 2.01 34.49 49.18
CA THR A 213 1.93 33.79 50.46
C THR A 213 0.85 32.71 50.52
N THR A 214 -0.22 32.89 49.77
CA THR A 214 -1.35 31.95 49.70
C THR A 214 -1.17 30.88 48.63
N ALA A 215 -0.13 30.97 47.81
CA ALA A 215 0.17 29.97 46.79
C ALA A 215 0.40 28.57 47.45
N ALA A 216 -0.09 27.52 46.81
CA ALA A 216 0.06 26.15 47.31
C ALA A 216 1.54 25.78 47.54
N HIS A 217 2.46 26.35 46.78
CA HIS A 217 3.90 26.18 46.86
C HIS A 217 4.53 26.74 48.14
N ALA A 218 3.91 27.72 48.76
CA ALA A 218 4.35 28.30 50.02
C ALA A 218 3.71 27.60 51.25
N VAL A 219 2.47 27.11 51.07
CA VAL A 219 1.66 26.56 52.19
C VAL A 219 1.67 25.05 52.26
N ARG A 220 1.72 24.36 51.12
CA ARG A 220 1.48 22.91 51.02
C ARG A 220 2.59 22.12 50.29
N ALA A 221 3.79 22.72 50.16
CA ALA A 221 4.89 22.05 49.48
C ALA A 221 5.26 20.69 50.12
N ARG A 222 5.54 19.69 49.26
CA ARG A 222 5.92 18.34 49.71
C ARG A 222 7.32 18.35 50.35
N ARG A 223 7.55 17.52 51.37
CA ARG A 223 8.91 17.31 51.90
C ARG A 223 9.77 16.71 50.77
N GLY A 224 10.92 17.37 50.44
CA GLY A 224 11.85 16.97 49.39
C GLY A 224 11.60 17.69 48.05
N ALA A 225 10.61 18.59 47.94
CA ALA A 225 10.46 19.46 46.78
C ALA A 225 11.67 20.39 46.64
N PHE A 226 12.03 20.76 45.40
CA PHE A 226 13.10 21.73 45.11
C PHE A 226 12.74 23.08 45.69
N ARG A 227 13.63 23.66 46.51
CA ARG A 227 13.35 24.86 47.25
C ARG A 227 13.88 26.08 46.53
N VAL A 228 12.97 26.98 46.17
CA VAL A 228 13.33 28.30 45.63
C VAL A 228 13.11 29.37 46.67
N GLY A 229 14.21 30.04 47.00
CA GLY A 229 14.22 31.16 47.94
C GLY A 229 13.95 32.51 47.29
N TRP A 230 13.25 33.37 47.99
CA TRP A 230 13.19 34.79 47.63
C TRP A 230 13.59 35.62 48.80
N GLY A 231 14.63 36.44 48.65
CA GLY A 231 15.19 37.24 49.70
C GLY A 231 15.89 38.50 49.22
N THR A 232 16.19 39.40 50.18
CA THR A 232 17.05 40.55 49.90
C THR A 232 18.52 40.13 49.89
N LEU A 233 19.31 40.69 49.00
CA LEU A 233 20.75 40.37 48.85
C LEU A 233 21.48 40.55 50.19
N GLY A 234 22.18 39.47 50.62
CA GLY A 234 22.88 39.45 51.91
C GLY A 234 22.10 38.77 53.07
N ALA A 235 20.80 38.55 52.93
CA ALA A 235 20.03 37.80 53.91
C ALA A 235 20.24 36.28 53.72
N PRO A 236 20.39 35.48 54.79
CA PRO A 236 20.55 34.02 54.66
C PRO A 236 19.22 33.36 54.24
N VAL A 237 19.18 32.73 53.06
CA VAL A 237 18.02 31.96 52.59
C VAL A 237 18.46 30.51 52.38
N ALA A 238 17.86 29.59 53.11
CA ALA A 238 18.16 28.15 53.00
C ALA A 238 17.29 27.54 51.87
N ALA A 239 17.80 27.55 50.63
CA ALA A 239 17.12 27.06 49.45
C ALA A 239 18.11 26.42 48.47
N ASP A 240 17.60 25.61 47.50
CA ASP A 240 18.41 24.98 46.46
C ASP A 240 18.78 26.00 45.37
N ALA A 241 17.94 27.01 45.16
CA ALA A 241 18.22 28.18 44.31
C ALA A 241 17.55 29.43 44.93
N VAL A 242 18.11 30.64 44.70
CA VAL A 242 17.60 31.86 45.26
C VAL A 242 17.42 32.94 44.20
N ILE A 243 16.29 33.64 44.25
CA ILE A 243 16.06 34.88 43.52
C ILE A 243 16.27 36.05 44.52
N TRP A 244 17.32 36.80 44.34
CA TRP A 244 17.69 37.91 45.19
C TRP A 244 17.09 39.25 44.68
N THR A 245 16.65 40.08 45.54
CA THR A 245 16.37 41.50 45.26
C THR A 245 17.44 42.39 45.87
N ALA A 246 17.88 43.39 45.15
CA ALA A 246 18.93 44.29 45.58
C ALA A 246 18.66 45.75 45.18
N ALA A 247 19.21 46.72 45.96
CA ALA A 247 19.19 48.13 45.61
C ALA A 247 20.03 48.40 44.34
N PRO A 248 19.80 49.51 43.59
CA PRO A 248 20.53 49.83 42.36
C PRO A 248 22.04 49.88 42.53
N ASP A 249 22.51 50.31 43.68
CA ASP A 249 23.95 50.48 43.98
C ASP A 249 24.56 49.28 44.74
N ALA A 250 23.83 48.24 44.97
CA ALA A 250 24.30 47.08 45.71
C ALA A 250 25.43 46.31 44.99
N GLU A 251 26.53 46.04 45.67
CA GLU A 251 27.57 45.13 45.18
C GLU A 251 27.07 43.69 45.22
N VAL A 252 27.10 43.07 44.05
CA VAL A 252 26.69 41.67 43.93
C VAL A 252 27.91 40.75 44.15
N PRO A 253 27.82 39.78 45.09
CA PRO A 253 28.90 38.81 45.32
C PRO A 253 29.31 38.05 44.08
N SER A 254 30.55 37.77 43.93
CA SER A 254 31.12 37.05 42.72
C SER A 254 30.54 35.62 42.50
N GLY A 255 29.89 35.07 43.51
CA GLY A 255 29.24 33.76 43.38
C GLY A 255 27.88 33.83 42.68
N ILE A 256 27.31 35.02 42.50
CA ILE A 256 26.07 35.24 41.75
C ILE A 256 26.44 35.71 40.34
N THR A 257 26.30 34.83 39.35
CA THR A 257 26.73 35.08 37.98
C THR A 257 25.67 35.74 37.11
N THR A 258 24.41 35.70 37.53
CA THR A 258 23.27 36.22 36.77
C THR A 258 22.69 37.45 37.49
N VAL A 259 22.80 38.61 36.89
CA VAL A 259 22.30 39.86 37.44
C VAL A 259 21.38 40.57 36.46
N LEU A 260 20.15 40.79 36.85
CA LEU A 260 19.14 41.50 36.08
C LEU A 260 19.01 42.94 36.66
N ASP A 261 19.58 43.90 35.98
CA ASP A 261 19.54 45.34 36.33
C ASP A 261 18.27 45.95 35.77
N VAL A 262 17.24 46.12 36.56
CA VAL A 262 15.94 46.64 36.14
C VAL A 262 15.92 48.17 36.30
N VAL A 263 15.80 48.87 35.18
CA VAL A 263 15.76 50.34 35.16
C VAL A 263 14.35 50.83 35.36
N GLU A 264 13.40 50.28 34.60
CA GLU A 264 11.97 50.60 34.71
C GLU A 264 11.13 49.38 34.30
N PRO A 265 9.83 49.35 34.54
CA PRO A 265 8.99 48.24 34.08
C PRO A 265 9.10 48.06 32.54
N GLY A 266 9.48 46.89 32.11
CA GLY A 266 9.71 46.58 30.68
C GLY A 266 11.10 46.85 30.15
N ALA A 267 12.04 47.44 30.97
CA ALA A 267 13.42 47.71 30.54
C ALA A 267 14.43 47.25 31.60
N ALA A 268 15.27 46.30 31.22
CA ALA A 268 16.34 45.81 32.06
C ALA A 268 17.56 45.41 31.22
N SER A 269 18.73 45.36 31.89
CA SER A 269 19.91 44.76 31.29
C SER A 269 20.31 43.50 32.07
N LEU A 270 20.40 42.40 31.35
CA LEU A 270 20.81 41.13 31.89
C LEU A 270 22.32 40.97 31.75
N ARG A 271 23.01 40.80 32.88
CA ARG A 271 24.45 40.49 32.91
C ARG A 271 24.66 39.03 33.29
N THR A 272 25.35 38.34 32.39
CA THR A 272 25.78 36.95 32.58
C THR A 272 27.29 36.82 32.34
N PRO A 273 27.94 35.67 32.58
CA PRO A 273 29.33 35.46 32.21
C PRO A 273 29.62 35.63 30.70
N GLU A 274 28.58 35.49 29.89
CA GLU A 274 28.66 35.55 28.41
C GLU A 274 28.57 37.00 27.88
N GLY A 275 28.08 37.91 28.68
CA GLY A 275 27.97 39.32 28.32
C GLY A 275 26.78 40.05 28.94
N VAL A 276 26.47 41.21 28.36
CA VAL A 276 25.32 42.05 28.76
C VAL A 276 24.32 42.07 27.59
N THR A 277 23.06 41.81 27.93
CA THR A 277 21.95 41.80 26.95
C THR A 277 20.84 42.66 27.43
N GLU A 278 20.30 43.55 26.60
CA GLU A 278 19.10 44.31 26.88
C GLU A 278 17.86 43.42 26.81
N VAL A 279 16.99 43.56 27.81
CA VAL A 279 15.83 42.66 27.97
C VAL A 279 14.59 43.48 28.31
N ALA A 280 13.52 43.24 27.57
CA ALA A 280 12.17 43.68 27.93
C ALA A 280 11.64 42.77 29.04
N VAL A 281 11.89 43.18 30.31
CA VAL A 281 11.57 42.38 31.48
C VAL A 281 10.09 42.40 31.81
N GLU A 282 9.51 41.27 32.20
CA GLU A 282 8.16 41.22 32.72
C GLU A 282 8.11 41.61 34.20
N CYS A 283 7.06 42.33 34.57
CA CYS A 283 6.81 42.76 35.93
C CYS A 283 5.39 42.42 36.34
N LEU A 284 5.23 41.79 37.49
CA LEU A 284 3.92 41.56 38.11
C LEU A 284 3.69 42.44 39.29
N SER A 285 2.55 43.12 39.33
CA SER A 285 2.09 43.82 40.54
C SER A 285 1.67 42.82 41.64
N ARG A 286 1.65 43.29 42.91
CA ARG A 286 1.18 42.44 44.00
C ARG A 286 -0.25 41.89 43.79
N PRO A 287 -1.26 42.71 43.35
CA PRO A 287 -2.59 42.16 43.07
C PRO A 287 -2.62 41.09 42.00
N GLN A 288 -1.80 41.21 40.91
CA GLN A 288 -1.69 40.18 39.89
C GLN A 288 -1.09 38.89 40.46
N ALA A 289 -0.10 38.99 41.31
CA ALA A 289 0.48 37.81 41.98
C ALA A 289 -0.53 37.14 42.95
N GLU A 290 -1.35 37.92 43.64
CA GLU A 290 -2.44 37.37 44.47
C GLU A 290 -3.47 36.62 43.63
N LEU A 291 -3.78 37.07 42.41
CA LEU A 291 -4.61 36.31 41.44
C LEU A 291 -3.94 35.03 41.01
N VAL A 292 -2.65 35.08 40.69
CA VAL A 292 -1.88 33.88 40.35
C VAL A 292 -1.84 32.90 41.52
N ALA A 293 -1.62 33.41 42.75
CA ALA A 293 -1.60 32.55 43.95
C ALA A 293 -2.95 31.89 44.22
N SER A 294 -4.06 32.62 43.98
CA SER A 294 -5.41 32.03 44.10
C SER A 294 -5.69 31.00 43.03
N ALA A 295 -5.26 31.23 41.78
CA ALA A 295 -5.38 30.27 40.70
C ALA A 295 -4.54 28.97 40.94
N THR A 296 -3.37 29.11 41.57
CA THR A 296 -2.55 27.98 42.00
C THR A 296 -3.04 27.32 43.31
N GLY A 297 -3.89 28.02 44.08
CA GLY A 297 -4.38 27.60 45.41
C GLY A 297 -5.72 26.89 45.36
N GLU A 298 -6.50 26.96 44.31
CA GLU A 298 -7.60 26.01 44.14
C GLU A 298 -6.99 24.63 43.93
N PRO A 299 -7.19 23.71 44.89
CA PRO A 299 -6.89 22.34 44.58
C PRO A 299 -7.91 21.93 43.51
N SER A 300 -7.49 21.70 42.30
CA SER A 300 -7.87 20.46 41.72
C SER A 300 -7.41 19.41 42.73
N ASP A 301 -8.21 19.20 43.73
CA ASP A 301 -8.05 18.13 44.73
C ASP A 301 -8.30 16.78 44.06
N THR A 302 -7.55 16.50 43.02
CA THR A 302 -7.66 15.26 42.32
C THR A 302 -6.39 14.83 41.58
N HIS A 303 -5.23 15.14 42.13
CA HIS A 303 -4.10 14.27 41.92
C HIS A 303 -4.00 13.31 43.09
N THR A 304 -5.05 12.52 43.30
CA THR A 304 -4.91 11.22 43.91
C THR A 304 -4.01 10.46 42.92
N GLU A 305 -2.88 9.94 43.40
CA GLU A 305 -1.93 9.19 42.56
C GLU A 305 -2.72 8.11 41.83
N LEU A 306 -2.64 8.08 40.49
CA LEU A 306 -3.25 7.00 39.74
C LEU A 306 -2.72 5.68 40.29
N PRO A 307 -3.54 4.64 40.44
CA PRO A 307 -3.06 3.34 40.86
C PRO A 307 -1.94 2.87 39.94
N LEU A 308 -0.89 2.27 40.44
CA LEU A 308 0.23 1.79 39.64
C LEU A 308 -0.20 0.74 38.61
N SER A 309 -1.20 -0.06 38.92
CA SER A 309 -1.78 -1.09 38.06
C SER A 309 -3.24 -1.33 38.43
N VAL A 310 -4.08 -1.57 37.46
CA VAL A 310 -5.49 -1.94 37.64
C VAL A 310 -5.73 -3.25 36.89
N PRO A 311 -5.77 -4.42 37.56
CA PRO A 311 -6.16 -5.66 36.89
C PRO A 311 -7.59 -5.57 36.37
N LEU A 312 -7.85 -6.10 35.17
CA LEU A 312 -9.22 -6.11 34.60
C LEU A 312 -10.20 -6.86 35.50
N ALA A 313 -9.73 -7.88 36.23
CA ALA A 313 -10.51 -8.62 37.19
C ALA A 313 -11.08 -7.79 38.36
N ASP A 314 -10.44 -6.67 38.69
CA ASP A 314 -10.77 -5.82 39.85
C ASP A 314 -11.73 -4.68 39.46
N VAL A 315 -12.03 -4.51 38.17
CA VAL A 315 -12.99 -3.51 37.72
C VAL A 315 -14.40 -4.09 37.62
N ILE A 316 -15.39 -3.30 38.02
CA ILE A 316 -16.80 -3.73 38.01
C ILE A 316 -17.24 -3.93 36.59
N VAL A 317 -17.65 -5.14 36.23
CA VAL A 317 -18.36 -5.40 34.97
C VAL A 317 -19.75 -4.79 35.14
N SER A 318 -20.05 -3.72 34.40
CA SER A 318 -21.41 -3.17 34.33
C SER A 318 -22.38 -4.27 33.92
N GLU A 319 -23.56 -4.32 34.55
CA GLU A 319 -24.64 -5.17 34.05
C GLU A 319 -24.89 -4.82 32.59
N ALA A 320 -25.04 -5.86 31.75
CA ALA A 320 -25.22 -5.69 30.32
C ALA A 320 -26.48 -4.88 30.02
N GLY A 321 -26.32 -3.60 29.76
CA GLY A 321 -27.39 -2.72 29.27
C GLY A 321 -27.60 -2.89 27.74
N ASP A 322 -28.40 -2.03 27.15
CA ASP A 322 -28.67 -2.07 25.70
C ASP A 322 -27.50 -1.55 24.86
N GLY A 323 -26.55 -0.81 25.46
CA GLY A 323 -25.32 -0.34 24.86
C GLY A 323 -24.17 -1.37 24.84
N LEU A 324 -22.95 -0.88 24.69
CA LEU A 324 -21.68 -1.62 24.79
C LEU A 324 -20.78 -1.00 25.86
N ALA A 325 -21.36 -0.66 27.01
CA ALA A 325 -20.68 -0.05 28.14
C ALA A 325 -19.73 -1.02 28.82
N VAL A 326 -18.49 -0.66 28.98
CA VAL A 326 -17.50 -1.41 29.75
C VAL A 326 -16.54 -0.48 30.49
N VAL A 327 -16.01 -0.93 31.62
CA VAL A 327 -14.98 -0.22 32.37
C VAL A 327 -13.63 -0.45 31.69
N VAL A 328 -12.93 0.65 31.36
CA VAL A 328 -11.60 0.60 30.73
C VAL A 328 -10.46 0.92 31.68
N GLY A 329 -10.76 1.38 32.90
CA GLY A 329 -9.75 1.73 33.89
C GLY A 329 -10.31 2.48 35.08
N ARG A 330 -9.42 3.05 35.90
CA ARG A 330 -9.74 3.84 37.11
C ARG A 330 -9.11 5.21 37.07
N ASP A 331 -9.80 6.19 37.61
CA ASP A 331 -9.24 7.52 37.84
C ASP A 331 -8.41 7.56 39.13
N GLY A 332 -7.81 8.71 39.42
CA GLY A 332 -7.03 8.93 40.64
C GLY A 332 -7.84 8.87 41.95
N ARG A 333 -9.16 8.88 41.88
CA ARG A 333 -10.06 8.76 43.04
C ARG A 333 -10.44 7.31 43.32
N GLY A 334 -9.99 6.38 42.48
CA GLY A 334 -10.40 4.98 42.55
C GLY A 334 -11.76 4.69 41.92
N THR A 335 -12.32 5.67 41.15
CA THR A 335 -13.60 5.53 40.44
C THR A 335 -13.38 4.76 39.15
N ASP A 336 -14.22 3.79 38.87
CA ASP A 336 -14.21 3.04 37.62
C ASP A 336 -14.71 3.91 36.45
N ILE A 337 -13.92 4.01 35.38
CA ILE A 337 -14.22 4.81 34.21
C ILE A 337 -14.77 3.90 33.12
N ALA A 338 -16.06 4.09 32.85
CA ALA A 338 -16.76 3.35 31.80
C ALA A 338 -16.80 4.13 30.48
N VAL A 339 -16.68 3.40 29.37
CA VAL A 339 -16.90 3.88 28.01
C VAL A 339 -17.96 3.02 27.33
N ASP A 340 -18.83 3.64 26.54
CA ASP A 340 -19.88 2.98 25.76
C ASP A 340 -19.76 3.38 24.30
N LEU A 341 -19.55 2.42 23.40
CA LEU A 341 -19.45 2.70 21.97
C LEU A 341 -20.78 3.12 21.35
N VAL A 342 -21.90 2.81 21.96
CA VAL A 342 -23.24 3.18 21.45
C VAL A 342 -23.62 4.58 21.87
N GLU A 343 -23.50 4.91 23.17
CA GLU A 343 -23.86 6.21 23.74
C GLU A 343 -22.79 7.29 23.57
N HIS A 344 -21.52 6.94 23.84
CA HIS A 344 -20.39 7.86 23.71
C HIS A 344 -19.77 7.87 22.30
N GLY A 345 -20.14 6.85 21.47
CA GLY A 345 -19.68 6.69 20.11
C GLY A 345 -20.57 7.40 19.08
N PRO A 346 -20.72 6.89 17.86
CA PRO A 346 -20.61 5.48 17.46
C PRO A 346 -19.20 4.94 17.19
N HIS A 347 -18.20 5.80 17.12
CA HIS A 347 -16.84 5.40 16.80
C HIS A 347 -15.87 6.04 17.79
N ALA A 348 -14.68 5.46 17.90
CA ALA A 348 -13.64 5.93 18.80
C ALA A 348 -12.28 6.09 18.10
N ILE A 349 -11.51 7.06 18.55
CA ILE A 349 -10.09 7.26 18.21
C ILE A 349 -9.25 6.98 19.44
N VAL A 350 -8.20 6.17 19.26
CA VAL A 350 -7.22 5.83 20.31
C VAL A 350 -5.84 6.21 19.82
N THR A 351 -5.16 7.11 20.52
CA THR A 351 -3.80 7.52 20.18
C THR A 351 -2.80 7.14 21.27
N GLY A 352 -1.54 6.99 20.88
CA GLY A 352 -0.46 6.73 21.82
C GLY A 352 0.81 6.27 21.11
N MET A 353 1.94 6.80 21.55
CA MET A 353 3.25 6.39 21.02
C MET A 353 3.59 4.95 21.39
N THR A 354 4.61 4.42 20.70
CA THR A 354 5.11 3.05 20.99
C THR A 354 5.51 2.92 22.47
N GLY A 355 5.00 1.88 23.13
CA GLY A 355 5.29 1.62 24.55
C GLY A 355 4.40 2.37 25.53
N ALA A 356 3.51 3.26 25.11
CA ALA A 356 2.57 3.96 25.99
C ALA A 356 1.44 3.05 26.53
N GLY A 357 1.17 1.90 25.88
CA GLY A 357 0.14 0.94 26.29
C GLY A 357 -1.11 0.93 25.38
N LYS A 358 -1.04 1.53 24.17
CA LYS A 358 -2.18 1.59 23.21
C LYS A 358 -2.76 0.22 22.89
N SER A 359 -1.92 -0.74 22.50
CA SER A 359 -2.37 -2.09 22.15
C SER A 359 -2.95 -2.82 23.36
N GLU A 360 -2.40 -2.64 24.56
CA GLU A 360 -2.94 -3.17 25.81
C GLU A 360 -4.34 -2.60 26.13
N LEU A 361 -4.54 -1.30 25.92
CA LEU A 361 -5.86 -0.69 26.04
C LEU A 361 -6.87 -1.31 25.07
N LEU A 362 -6.49 -1.49 23.80
CA LEU A 362 -7.36 -2.10 22.80
C LEU A 362 -7.71 -3.55 23.15
N VAL A 363 -6.72 -4.33 23.59
CA VAL A 363 -6.93 -5.70 24.09
C VAL A 363 -7.87 -5.71 25.29
N THR A 364 -7.62 -4.84 26.27
CA THR A 364 -8.45 -4.73 27.47
C THR A 364 -9.89 -4.33 27.14
N TRP A 365 -10.06 -3.39 26.24
CA TRP A 365 -11.40 -2.95 25.83
C TRP A 365 -12.19 -4.08 25.18
N VAL A 366 -11.59 -4.81 24.23
CA VAL A 366 -12.20 -5.99 23.60
C VAL A 366 -12.48 -7.09 24.64
N ALA A 367 -11.51 -7.39 25.50
CA ALA A 367 -11.66 -8.41 26.55
C ALA A 367 -12.80 -8.07 27.53
N ALA A 368 -12.91 -6.82 27.93
CA ALA A 368 -13.99 -6.33 28.78
C ALA A 368 -15.35 -6.49 28.12
N MET A 369 -15.49 -6.11 26.83
CA MET A 369 -16.72 -6.31 26.07
C MET A 369 -17.06 -7.81 25.91
N CYS A 370 -16.07 -8.66 25.61
CA CYS A 370 -16.27 -10.09 25.51
C CYS A 370 -16.63 -10.74 26.86
N ALA A 371 -16.17 -10.18 27.96
CA ALA A 371 -16.58 -10.64 29.29
C ALA A 371 -18.03 -10.25 29.63
N ALA A 372 -18.49 -9.09 29.17
CA ALA A 372 -19.83 -8.56 29.45
C ALA A 372 -20.90 -9.08 28.49
N TYR A 373 -20.60 -9.15 27.20
CA TYR A 373 -21.59 -9.39 26.13
C TYR A 373 -21.31 -10.68 25.36
N GLY A 374 -22.37 -11.40 24.98
CA GLY A 374 -22.32 -12.60 24.15
C GLY A 374 -22.08 -12.30 22.66
N PRO A 375 -21.77 -13.34 21.86
CA PRO A 375 -21.57 -13.20 20.41
C PRO A 375 -22.87 -12.84 19.67
N ASP A 376 -24.01 -13.01 20.28
CA ASP A 376 -25.33 -12.54 19.83
C ASP A 376 -25.51 -11.02 19.96
N ARG A 377 -24.74 -10.36 20.82
CA ARG A 377 -24.79 -8.92 21.06
C ARG A 377 -23.65 -8.15 20.38
N VAL A 378 -22.45 -8.69 20.40
CA VAL A 378 -21.27 -8.04 19.86
C VAL A 378 -20.35 -9.02 19.16
N THR A 379 -19.83 -8.62 18.00
CA THR A 379 -18.83 -9.34 17.22
C THR A 379 -17.65 -8.42 16.86
N PHE A 380 -16.44 -8.99 16.74
CA PHE A 380 -15.23 -8.22 16.50
C PHE A 380 -14.52 -8.66 15.22
N VAL A 381 -14.02 -7.67 14.48
CA VAL A 381 -12.96 -7.81 13.49
C VAL A 381 -11.77 -7.02 14.02
N LEU A 382 -10.66 -7.68 14.26
CA LEU A 382 -9.45 -7.09 14.85
C LEU A 382 -8.35 -7.04 13.78
N ALA A 383 -7.76 -5.86 13.58
CA ALA A 383 -6.74 -5.64 12.56
C ALA A 383 -5.45 -5.07 13.19
N ASP A 384 -4.35 -5.81 13.07
CA ASP A 384 -3.02 -5.43 13.56
C ASP A 384 -2.00 -5.43 12.40
N PHE A 385 -1.62 -4.23 11.95
CA PHE A 385 -0.69 -4.02 10.84
C PHE A 385 0.75 -3.72 11.30
N LYS A 386 1.05 -3.95 12.59
CA LYS A 386 2.36 -3.61 13.16
C LYS A 386 3.09 -4.80 13.80
N GLY A 387 2.93 -5.99 13.25
CA GLY A 387 3.65 -7.16 13.75
C GLY A 387 2.77 -8.31 14.25
N GLY A 388 1.46 -8.16 14.18
CA GLY A 388 0.51 -9.25 14.17
C GLY A 388 0.32 -10.05 15.46
N THR A 389 0.80 -9.57 16.61
CA THR A 389 0.76 -10.36 17.87
C THR A 389 -0.17 -9.81 18.93
N ALA A 390 -0.57 -8.54 18.84
CA ALA A 390 -1.33 -7.89 19.91
C ALA A 390 -2.71 -8.53 20.13
N PHE A 391 -3.42 -8.88 19.08
CA PHE A 391 -4.77 -9.43 19.16
C PHE A 391 -4.82 -10.97 19.13
N GLU A 392 -3.71 -11.66 18.92
CA GLU A 392 -3.67 -13.13 18.86
C GLU A 392 -4.27 -13.83 20.10
N PRO A 393 -4.05 -13.34 21.34
CA PRO A 393 -4.68 -13.90 22.51
C PRO A 393 -6.21 -13.85 22.54
N LEU A 394 -6.82 -12.93 21.77
CA LEU A 394 -8.26 -12.74 21.69
C LEU A 394 -8.95 -13.69 20.69
N ARG A 395 -8.20 -14.34 19.80
CA ARG A 395 -8.71 -15.24 18.75
C ARG A 395 -9.58 -16.38 19.28
N ALA A 396 -9.34 -16.81 20.51
CA ALA A 396 -10.10 -17.89 21.13
C ALA A 396 -11.49 -17.47 21.65
N LEU A 397 -11.80 -16.18 21.66
CA LEU A 397 -13.08 -15.67 22.14
C LEU A 397 -14.18 -15.83 21.07
N ARG A 398 -15.35 -16.29 21.47
CA ARG A 398 -16.47 -16.57 20.55
C ARG A 398 -17.00 -15.34 19.79
N GLN A 399 -16.79 -14.15 20.34
CA GLN A 399 -17.18 -12.88 19.75
C GLN A 399 -16.20 -12.43 18.65
N VAL A 400 -14.96 -12.94 18.64
CA VAL A 400 -13.94 -12.55 17.66
C VAL A 400 -14.14 -13.34 16.38
N SER A 401 -14.63 -12.68 15.37
CA SER A 401 -14.95 -13.28 14.07
C SER A 401 -13.73 -13.35 13.14
N ALA A 402 -12.79 -12.39 13.25
CA ALA A 402 -11.55 -12.38 12.47
C ALA A 402 -10.43 -11.62 13.19
N VAL A 403 -9.19 -12.10 13.04
CA VAL A 403 -7.95 -11.38 13.40
C VAL A 403 -7.10 -11.30 12.13
N ILE A 404 -6.84 -10.08 11.68
CA ILE A 404 -6.12 -9.75 10.44
C ILE A 404 -4.77 -9.18 10.83
N THR A 405 -3.69 -9.82 10.42
CA THR A 405 -2.33 -9.45 10.83
C THR A 405 -1.46 -8.99 9.68
N ASP A 406 -1.84 -9.34 8.44
CA ASP A 406 -1.14 -8.97 7.23
C ASP A 406 -2.16 -8.89 6.09
N LEU A 407 -2.08 -7.84 5.28
CA LEU A 407 -2.92 -7.64 4.11
C LEU A 407 -2.02 -7.37 2.91
N ASP A 408 -1.95 -8.33 1.99
CA ASP A 408 -1.52 -8.05 0.65
C ASP A 408 -2.61 -7.27 -0.12
N ASP A 409 -2.30 -6.79 -1.32
CA ASP A 409 -3.24 -6.03 -2.15
C ASP A 409 -4.53 -6.80 -2.45
N GLU A 410 -4.47 -8.12 -2.49
CA GLU A 410 -5.62 -8.99 -2.71
C GLU A 410 -6.49 -9.05 -1.45
N GLY A 411 -5.89 -9.26 -0.30
CA GLY A 411 -6.56 -9.25 1.00
C GLY A 411 -7.25 -7.92 1.30
N ALA A 412 -6.61 -6.81 0.97
CA ALA A 412 -7.20 -5.48 1.12
C ALA A 412 -8.45 -5.29 0.24
N ARG A 413 -8.38 -5.66 -1.05
CA ARG A 413 -9.53 -5.58 -1.96
C ARG A 413 -10.69 -6.48 -1.51
N ARG A 414 -10.38 -7.67 -1.00
CA ARG A 414 -11.38 -8.57 -0.42
C ARG A 414 -12.03 -7.96 0.81
N GLY A 415 -11.24 -7.31 1.67
CA GLY A 415 -11.71 -6.60 2.85
C GLY A 415 -12.69 -5.48 2.51
N VAL A 416 -12.33 -4.62 1.55
CA VAL A 416 -13.23 -3.58 1.02
C VAL A 416 -14.56 -4.17 0.56
N SER A 417 -14.50 -5.24 -0.24
CA SER A 417 -15.70 -5.90 -0.77
C SER A 417 -16.55 -6.52 0.33
N SER A 418 -15.95 -7.19 1.31
CA SER A 418 -16.61 -7.83 2.44
C SER A 418 -17.28 -6.82 3.38
N LEU A 419 -16.61 -5.72 3.73
CA LEU A 419 -17.17 -4.68 4.58
C LEU A 419 -18.34 -3.96 3.89
N ARG A 420 -18.21 -3.65 2.60
CA ARG A 420 -19.33 -3.10 1.81
C ARG A 420 -20.50 -4.07 1.70
N ALA A 421 -20.22 -5.37 1.57
CA ALA A 421 -21.24 -6.40 1.56
C ALA A 421 -21.97 -6.49 2.91
N GLU A 422 -21.23 -6.40 4.03
CA GLU A 422 -21.80 -6.39 5.37
C GLU A 422 -22.70 -5.18 5.59
N MET A 423 -22.28 -3.99 5.15
CA MET A 423 -23.15 -2.81 5.20
C MET A 423 -24.46 -3.04 4.45
N ARG A 424 -24.39 -3.53 3.19
CA ARG A 424 -25.60 -3.82 2.39
C ARG A 424 -26.48 -4.90 3.01
N ARG A 425 -25.87 -5.93 3.58
CA ARG A 425 -26.59 -7.01 4.28
C ARG A 425 -27.40 -6.46 5.45
N ARG A 426 -26.79 -5.57 6.25
CA ARG A 426 -27.45 -4.91 7.39
C ARG A 426 -28.52 -3.95 6.92
N GLU A 427 -28.26 -3.13 5.91
CA GLU A 427 -29.27 -2.26 5.28
C GLU A 427 -30.48 -3.08 4.78
N ALA A 428 -30.25 -4.20 4.10
CA ALA A 428 -31.30 -5.07 3.62
C ALA A 428 -32.10 -5.72 4.78
N ALA A 429 -31.45 -6.11 5.86
CA ALA A 429 -32.11 -6.67 7.04
C ALA A 429 -33.00 -5.63 7.74
N LEU A 430 -32.52 -4.40 7.91
CA LEU A 430 -33.31 -3.29 8.46
C LEU A 430 -34.50 -2.97 7.56
N ALA A 431 -34.28 -2.90 6.24
CA ALA A 431 -35.35 -2.66 5.27
C ALA A 431 -36.42 -3.76 5.28
N ALA A 432 -36.01 -5.04 5.38
CA ALA A 432 -36.94 -6.18 5.46
C ALA A 432 -37.74 -6.18 6.75
N ALA A 433 -37.15 -5.71 7.86
CA ALA A 433 -37.85 -5.53 9.14
C ALA A 433 -38.69 -4.25 9.20
N GLY A 434 -38.52 -3.33 8.25
CA GLY A 434 -39.23 -2.03 8.23
C GLY A 434 -38.73 -1.04 9.30
N VAL A 435 -37.53 -1.22 9.82
CA VAL A 435 -36.95 -0.43 10.91
C VAL A 435 -35.75 0.40 10.44
N ARG A 436 -35.27 1.32 11.28
CA ARG A 436 -34.21 2.23 10.91
C ARG A 436 -32.92 2.04 11.72
N ASP A 437 -32.99 1.29 12.81
CA ASP A 437 -31.85 1.10 13.72
C ASP A 437 -31.66 -0.39 14.04
N VAL A 438 -30.41 -0.79 14.19
CA VAL A 438 -30.03 -2.17 14.49
C VAL A 438 -30.56 -2.66 15.85
N SER A 439 -30.85 -1.77 16.77
CA SER A 439 -31.43 -2.12 18.07
C SER A 439 -32.81 -2.76 17.97
N GLU A 440 -33.51 -2.61 16.84
CA GLU A 440 -34.84 -3.12 16.58
C GLU A 440 -34.83 -4.47 15.84
N VAL A 441 -33.64 -5.03 15.54
CA VAL A 441 -33.44 -6.33 14.89
C VAL A 441 -32.46 -7.20 15.65
N ASP A 442 -32.60 -8.51 15.49
CA ASP A 442 -31.72 -9.49 16.13
C ASP A 442 -30.41 -9.65 15.31
N LEU A 443 -29.60 -8.59 15.31
CA LEU A 443 -28.28 -8.56 14.68
C LEU A 443 -27.22 -8.09 15.66
N PRO A 444 -26.14 -8.83 15.87
CA PRO A 444 -25.05 -8.39 16.74
C PRO A 444 -24.39 -7.13 16.19
N ARG A 445 -23.97 -6.24 17.08
CA ARG A 445 -23.15 -5.08 16.71
C ARG A 445 -21.78 -5.57 16.27
N LEU A 446 -21.25 -5.01 15.19
CA LEU A 446 -19.91 -5.31 14.67
C LEU A 446 -18.95 -4.20 15.07
N VAL A 447 -17.95 -4.53 15.86
CA VAL A 447 -16.87 -3.62 16.24
C VAL A 447 -15.59 -3.95 15.47
N ILE A 448 -15.12 -3.01 14.69
CA ILE A 448 -13.88 -3.11 13.91
C ILE A 448 -12.80 -2.35 14.65
N VAL A 449 -11.80 -3.06 15.15
CA VAL A 449 -10.68 -2.49 15.91
C VAL A 449 -9.43 -2.54 15.05
N VAL A 450 -8.80 -1.39 14.84
CA VAL A 450 -7.56 -1.25 14.06
C VAL A 450 -6.47 -0.72 14.98
N ASP A 451 -5.36 -1.43 15.16
CA ASP A 451 -4.26 -0.97 16.03
C ASP A 451 -3.46 0.17 15.42
N GLU A 452 -3.15 0.12 14.12
CA GLU A 452 -2.40 1.20 13.45
C GLU A 452 -3.09 1.61 12.14
N PHE A 453 -4.04 2.55 12.26
CA PHE A 453 -4.84 3.01 11.11
C PHE A 453 -4.01 3.79 10.09
N ALA A 454 -2.94 4.46 10.52
CA ALA A 454 -2.03 5.18 9.64
C ALA A 454 -1.32 4.23 8.66
N ALA A 455 -0.83 3.09 9.14
CA ALA A 455 -0.19 2.07 8.30
C ALA A 455 -1.18 1.53 7.26
N LEU A 456 -2.40 1.21 7.68
CA LEU A 456 -3.46 0.73 6.79
C LEU A 456 -3.76 1.69 5.63
N LEU A 457 -3.86 3.00 5.91
CA LEU A 457 -4.17 4.00 4.88
C LEU A 457 -3.01 4.25 3.91
N LEU A 458 -1.76 4.13 4.38
CA LEU A 458 -0.57 4.28 3.54
C LEU A 458 -0.45 3.13 2.53
N GLU A 459 -0.77 1.92 2.96
CA GLU A 459 -0.66 0.72 2.13
C GLU A 459 -1.91 0.52 1.26
N HIS A 460 -3.12 0.84 1.78
CA HIS A 460 -4.39 0.54 1.15
C HIS A 460 -5.38 1.71 1.25
N ALA A 461 -5.21 2.70 0.39
CA ALA A 461 -6.05 3.91 0.38
C ALA A 461 -7.55 3.62 0.15
N ASP A 462 -7.89 2.59 -0.63
CA ASP A 462 -9.26 2.17 -0.92
C ASP A 462 -10.05 1.72 0.33
N LEU A 463 -9.36 1.19 1.34
CA LEU A 463 -9.96 0.88 2.65
C LEU A 463 -10.36 2.15 3.39
N GLY A 464 -9.62 3.25 3.23
CA GLY A 464 -9.93 4.54 3.84
C GLY A 464 -11.34 5.03 3.50
N ASP A 465 -11.75 4.90 2.25
CA ASP A 465 -13.09 5.32 1.81
C ASP A 465 -14.20 4.46 2.45
N VAL A 466 -13.96 3.17 2.64
CA VAL A 466 -14.92 2.28 3.33
C VAL A 466 -15.04 2.64 4.81
N PHE A 467 -13.92 2.97 5.46
CA PHE A 467 -13.95 3.39 6.86
C PHE A 467 -14.69 4.72 7.04
N ILE A 468 -14.53 5.67 6.10
CA ILE A 468 -15.30 6.93 6.11
C ILE A 468 -16.79 6.64 5.93
N ASP A 469 -17.14 5.71 5.05
CA ASP A 469 -18.53 5.30 4.79
C ASP A 469 -19.17 4.62 6.03
N ILE A 470 -18.41 3.75 6.71
CA ILE A 470 -18.82 3.14 7.98
C ILE A 470 -18.96 4.22 9.06
N ALA A 471 -18.03 5.18 9.14
CA ALA A 471 -18.12 6.26 10.11
C ALA A 471 -19.37 7.14 9.92
N ALA A 472 -19.78 7.34 8.68
CA ALA A 472 -20.95 8.14 8.38
C ALA A 472 -22.31 7.41 8.63
N ARG A 473 -22.37 6.10 8.38
CA ARG A 473 -23.63 5.32 8.37
C ARG A 473 -23.67 4.20 9.39
N GLY A 474 -22.53 3.84 9.97
CA GLY A 474 -22.39 2.66 10.83
C GLY A 474 -23.25 2.68 12.08
N ARG A 475 -23.57 3.86 12.64
CA ARG A 475 -24.38 3.98 13.85
C ARG A 475 -25.70 3.20 13.74
N ALA A 476 -26.49 3.53 12.72
CA ALA A 476 -27.78 2.87 12.48
C ALA A 476 -27.65 1.39 12.10
N LEU A 477 -26.53 1.03 11.45
CA LEU A 477 -26.24 -0.34 11.04
C LEU A 477 -25.62 -1.20 12.15
N GLY A 478 -25.33 -0.62 13.32
CA GLY A 478 -24.62 -1.30 14.40
C GLY A 478 -23.17 -1.68 14.04
N MET A 479 -22.51 -0.87 13.21
CA MET A 479 -21.11 -1.04 12.86
C MET A 479 -20.28 0.08 13.51
N HIS A 480 -19.35 -0.30 14.35
CA HIS A 480 -18.55 0.62 15.15
C HIS A 480 -17.07 0.51 14.80
N LEU A 481 -16.36 1.63 14.81
CA LEU A 481 -14.91 1.70 14.57
C LEU A 481 -14.17 2.09 15.83
N VAL A 482 -13.10 1.41 16.14
CA VAL A 482 -12.10 1.80 17.15
C VAL A 482 -10.75 1.91 16.44
N LEU A 483 -10.34 3.15 16.15
CA LEU A 483 -9.19 3.44 15.30
C LEU A 483 -7.98 3.84 16.14
N GLY A 484 -7.02 2.93 16.25
CA GLY A 484 -5.74 3.16 16.88
C GLY A 484 -4.74 3.80 15.92
N THR A 485 -3.95 4.77 16.39
CA THR A 485 -2.84 5.33 15.63
C THR A 485 -1.78 5.92 16.54
N GLN A 486 -0.54 5.99 16.08
CA GLN A 486 0.56 6.65 16.79
C GLN A 486 0.66 8.14 16.45
N ARG A 487 0.16 8.55 15.28
CA ARG A 487 0.12 9.93 14.81
C ARG A 487 -1.29 10.26 14.35
N ALA A 488 -1.90 11.26 14.99
CA ALA A 488 -3.22 11.73 14.60
C ALA A 488 -3.16 12.75 13.45
N GLY A 489 -2.12 13.59 13.45
CA GLY A 489 -1.93 14.65 12.46
C GLY A 489 -1.79 14.11 11.04
N GLY A 490 -2.64 14.61 10.12
CA GLY A 490 -2.62 14.24 8.70
C GLY A 490 -3.20 12.87 8.34
N VAL A 491 -3.47 12.00 9.32
CA VAL A 491 -4.01 10.64 9.11
C VAL A 491 -5.51 10.62 9.31
N ILE A 492 -5.97 11.24 10.37
CA ILE A 492 -7.40 11.31 10.70
C ILE A 492 -8.00 12.52 9.96
N ARG A 493 -8.67 12.25 8.85
CA ARG A 493 -9.36 13.31 8.07
C ARG A 493 -10.53 13.87 8.87
N ASP A 494 -10.85 15.14 8.68
CA ASP A 494 -11.93 15.84 9.41
C ASP A 494 -13.27 15.11 9.36
N ALA A 495 -13.61 14.52 8.22
CA ALA A 495 -14.83 13.73 8.04
C ALA A 495 -14.89 12.49 8.95
N LEU A 496 -13.75 11.86 9.22
CA LEU A 496 -13.66 10.71 10.12
C LEU A 496 -13.66 11.16 11.56
N ALA A 497 -12.88 12.21 11.88
CA ALA A 497 -12.77 12.79 13.22
C ALA A 497 -14.13 13.30 13.77
N ALA A 498 -14.96 13.87 12.88
CA ALA A 498 -16.29 14.37 13.24
C ALA A 498 -17.26 13.27 13.68
N ASN A 499 -17.07 12.04 13.18
CA ASN A 499 -17.91 10.88 13.50
C ASN A 499 -17.33 10.00 14.63
N CYS A 500 -16.17 10.38 15.20
CA CYS A 500 -15.52 9.68 16.31
C CYS A 500 -15.50 10.56 17.56
N PRO A 501 -16.60 10.76 18.24
CA PRO A 501 -16.67 11.66 19.41
C PRO A 501 -16.01 11.07 20.68
N LEU A 502 -15.94 9.74 20.82
CA LEU A 502 -15.20 9.10 21.89
C LEU A 502 -13.70 9.10 21.57
N ARG A 503 -12.89 9.71 22.42
CA ARG A 503 -11.48 9.91 22.18
C ARG A 503 -10.66 9.50 23.38
N ILE A 504 -9.63 8.72 23.13
CA ILE A 504 -8.71 8.25 24.17
C ILE A 504 -7.29 8.50 23.69
N SER A 505 -6.50 9.18 24.50
CA SER A 505 -5.09 9.41 24.19
C SER A 505 -4.21 8.95 25.34
N LEU A 506 -3.36 8.00 25.08
CA LEU A 506 -2.21 7.73 25.91
C LEU A 506 -1.13 8.76 25.55
N ARG A 507 0.05 8.62 26.15
CA ARG A 507 1.16 9.53 25.86
C ARG A 507 1.45 9.60 24.35
N VAL A 508 1.56 10.83 23.84
CA VAL A 508 2.01 11.17 22.48
C VAL A 508 3.25 12.06 22.57
N ALA A 509 4.04 12.09 21.51
CA ALA A 509 5.29 12.87 21.48
C ALA A 509 5.06 14.35 21.14
N ASP A 510 4.05 14.62 20.31
CA ASP A 510 3.75 15.96 19.79
C ASP A 510 2.50 16.53 20.46
N PRO A 511 2.57 17.73 21.08
CA PRO A 511 1.40 18.44 21.58
C PRO A 511 0.31 18.66 20.53
N ALA A 512 0.68 18.81 19.24
CA ALA A 512 -0.29 18.95 18.16
C ALA A 512 -1.14 17.69 17.98
N ASP A 513 -0.56 16.48 18.12
CA ASP A 513 -1.31 15.22 18.10
C ASP A 513 -2.26 15.12 19.30
N SER A 514 -1.83 15.59 20.48
CA SER A 514 -2.68 15.67 21.67
C SER A 514 -3.88 16.60 21.44
N ARG A 515 -3.64 17.82 20.97
CA ARG A 515 -4.72 18.77 20.67
C ARG A 515 -5.70 18.25 19.62
N ALA A 516 -5.20 17.62 18.58
CA ALA A 516 -6.04 17.07 17.51
C ALA A 516 -7.02 16.00 18.01
N VAL A 517 -6.64 15.21 19.02
CA VAL A 517 -7.47 14.11 19.53
C VAL A 517 -8.23 14.53 20.78
N ILE A 518 -7.54 15.00 21.80
CA ILE A 518 -8.13 15.29 23.13
C ILE A 518 -8.59 16.74 23.28
N GLY A 519 -8.09 17.65 22.43
CA GLY A 519 -8.39 19.08 22.50
C GLY A 519 -7.49 19.86 23.43
N THR A 520 -6.55 19.22 24.13
CA THR A 520 -5.56 19.85 25.04
C THR A 520 -4.19 19.23 24.82
N ASP A 521 -3.13 19.82 25.36
CA ASP A 521 -1.76 19.27 25.31
C ASP A 521 -1.53 18.12 26.33
N GLY A 522 -2.54 17.80 27.14
CA GLY A 522 -2.40 16.91 28.29
C GLY A 522 -1.81 15.54 27.98
N ALA A 523 -2.07 14.96 26.81
CA ALA A 523 -1.53 13.66 26.47
C ALA A 523 -0.02 13.68 26.15
N ALA A 524 0.50 14.83 25.70
CA ALA A 524 1.95 15.01 25.52
C ALA A 524 2.70 15.20 26.85
N LEU A 525 1.96 15.61 27.89
CA LEU A 525 2.51 15.83 29.24
C LEU A 525 2.45 14.58 30.14
N LEU A 526 1.85 13.48 29.69
CA LEU A 526 1.83 12.23 30.44
C LEU A 526 3.25 11.70 30.63
N ASP A 527 3.51 11.12 31.82
CA ASP A 527 4.83 10.59 32.17
C ASP A 527 5.31 9.53 31.16
N GLY A 528 6.58 9.60 30.77
CA GLY A 528 7.25 8.68 29.86
C GLY A 528 7.91 7.48 30.51
N GLY A 529 7.99 7.45 31.84
CA GLY A 529 8.59 6.38 32.59
C GLY A 529 7.73 5.12 32.67
N PRO A 530 8.22 4.07 33.33
CA PRO A 530 7.46 2.86 33.57
C PRO A 530 6.12 3.10 34.28
N GLU A 531 6.08 4.11 35.14
CA GLU A 531 4.90 4.49 35.92
C GLU A 531 3.83 5.20 35.07
N GLY A 532 4.22 5.84 33.98
CA GLY A 532 3.32 6.47 33.01
C GLY A 532 2.68 5.51 32.00
N ARG A 533 3.17 4.26 31.92
CA ARG A 533 2.57 3.28 30.98
C ARG A 533 1.12 2.99 31.36
N GLY A 534 0.21 3.03 30.38
CA GLY A 534 -1.21 2.80 30.60
C GLY A 534 -1.92 3.99 31.26
N CYS A 535 -1.26 5.15 31.41
CA CYS A 535 -1.96 6.40 31.69
C CYS A 535 -2.59 6.92 30.39
N ALA A 536 -3.86 7.27 30.43
CA ALA A 536 -4.62 7.77 29.30
C ALA A 536 -5.54 8.93 29.68
N LEU A 537 -5.77 9.81 28.76
CA LEU A 537 -6.84 10.81 28.81
C LEU A 537 -8.04 10.29 28.03
N VAL A 538 -9.18 10.19 28.66
CA VAL A 538 -10.46 9.77 28.07
C VAL A 538 -11.35 11.00 27.94
N ARG A 539 -11.86 11.27 26.75
CA ARG A 539 -12.81 12.34 26.48
C ARG A 539 -14.05 11.75 25.82
N ARG A 540 -15.17 11.80 26.52
CA ARG A 540 -16.49 11.45 26.03
C ARG A 540 -17.20 12.70 25.52
N PRO A 541 -18.26 12.61 24.68
CA PRO A 541 -18.97 13.77 24.15
C PRO A 541 -19.49 14.74 25.20
N GLN A 542 -19.90 14.23 26.36
CA GLN A 542 -20.45 15.00 27.46
C GLN A 542 -19.37 15.62 28.38
N ASP A 543 -18.11 15.21 28.25
CA ASP A 543 -17.05 15.68 29.13
C ASP A 543 -16.58 17.07 28.69
N ALA A 544 -16.58 18.04 29.62
CA ALA A 544 -16.03 19.37 29.38
C ALA A 544 -14.50 19.30 29.22
N GLU A 545 -13.85 18.44 30.04
CA GLU A 545 -12.41 18.20 30.04
C GLU A 545 -12.11 16.71 29.99
N PRO A 546 -10.96 16.32 29.38
CA PRO A 546 -10.52 14.92 29.36
C PRO A 546 -10.23 14.41 30.76
N GLN A 547 -10.65 13.20 31.09
CA GLN A 547 -10.40 12.54 32.36
C GLN A 547 -9.13 11.72 32.32
N LEU A 548 -8.26 11.88 33.31
CA LEU A 548 -7.03 11.10 33.46
C LEU A 548 -7.34 9.72 34.12
N VAL A 549 -6.92 8.67 33.46
CA VAL A 549 -7.29 7.29 33.79
C VAL A 549 -6.06 6.37 33.75
N ARG A 550 -5.95 5.46 34.70
CA ARG A 550 -5.09 4.28 34.59
C ARG A 550 -5.89 3.19 33.90
N VAL A 551 -5.45 2.80 32.69
CA VAL A 551 -6.07 1.72 31.92
C VAL A 551 -5.96 0.39 32.66
N ALA A 552 -7.02 -0.39 32.63
CA ALA A 552 -7.00 -1.73 33.19
C ALA A 552 -6.14 -2.67 32.32
N LEU A 553 -5.49 -3.62 32.96
CA LEU A 553 -4.61 -4.60 32.31
C LEU A 553 -5.27 -5.97 32.27
N THR A 554 -5.39 -6.54 31.06
CA THR A 554 -5.93 -7.88 30.85
C THR A 554 -4.89 -8.95 31.13
N GLY A 555 -5.22 -9.86 32.02
CA GLY A 555 -4.41 -11.04 32.30
C GLY A 555 -4.92 -12.29 31.56
N PRO A 556 -4.08 -13.35 31.43
CA PRO A 556 -4.52 -14.61 30.80
C PRO A 556 -5.72 -15.26 31.51
N GLY A 557 -5.94 -14.96 32.78
CA GLY A 557 -7.10 -15.42 33.55
C GLY A 557 -8.40 -14.80 33.07
N ASP A 558 -8.38 -13.53 32.66
CA ASP A 558 -9.56 -12.80 32.19
C ASP A 558 -10.07 -13.37 30.88
N LEU A 559 -9.15 -13.64 29.93
CA LEU A 559 -9.49 -14.23 28.64
C LEU A 559 -10.08 -15.63 28.79
N ARG A 560 -9.52 -16.45 29.69
CA ARG A 560 -10.08 -17.78 29.99
C ARG A 560 -11.49 -17.68 30.59
N ARG A 561 -11.74 -16.75 31.50
CA ARG A 561 -13.08 -16.51 32.07
C ARG A 561 -14.08 -16.10 31.02
N ALA A 562 -13.71 -15.14 30.16
CA ALA A 562 -14.56 -14.70 29.04
C ALA A 562 -14.85 -15.84 28.07
N ALA A 563 -13.86 -16.63 27.67
CA ALA A 563 -14.04 -17.80 26.80
C ALA A 563 -14.95 -18.86 27.42
N THR A 564 -14.80 -19.15 28.72
CA THR A 564 -15.58 -20.15 29.45
C THR A 564 -17.04 -19.69 29.56
N ARG A 565 -17.29 -18.40 29.85
CA ARG A 565 -18.63 -17.82 29.99
C ARG A 565 -19.50 -18.09 28.76
N TRP A 566 -18.95 -17.98 27.59
CA TRP A 566 -19.66 -18.12 26.31
C TRP A 566 -19.36 -19.42 25.57
N SER A 567 -18.83 -20.42 26.22
CA SER A 567 -18.38 -21.69 25.61
C SER A 567 -19.50 -22.42 24.85
N GLN A 568 -20.76 -22.26 25.27
CA GLN A 568 -21.92 -22.89 24.64
C GLN A 568 -22.55 -22.03 23.53
N ALA A 569 -22.15 -20.78 23.40
CA ALA A 569 -22.65 -19.90 22.34
C ALA A 569 -22.05 -20.28 20.98
N ALA A 570 -22.81 -20.08 19.90
CA ALA A 570 -22.28 -20.22 18.55
C ALA A 570 -21.18 -19.16 18.31
N PRO A 571 -20.07 -19.51 17.63
CA PRO A 571 -19.04 -18.53 17.32
C PRO A 571 -19.58 -17.46 16.36
N ALA A 572 -19.04 -16.25 16.46
CA ALA A 572 -19.38 -15.16 15.55
C ALA A 572 -19.06 -15.52 14.10
N VAL A 573 -20.01 -15.25 13.22
CA VAL A 573 -19.80 -15.40 11.78
C VAL A 573 -18.96 -14.24 11.28
N SER A 574 -17.84 -14.57 10.61
CA SER A 574 -16.96 -13.54 10.08
C SER A 574 -17.51 -12.89 8.83
N PRO A 575 -17.68 -11.55 8.79
CA PRO A 575 -17.95 -10.84 7.55
C PRO A 575 -16.71 -10.82 6.64
N TRP A 576 -15.54 -11.17 7.17
CA TRP A 576 -14.26 -11.21 6.49
C TRP A 576 -13.81 -12.67 6.35
N LEU A 577 -14.16 -13.26 5.20
CA LEU A 577 -13.80 -14.64 4.93
C LEU A 577 -12.27 -14.79 4.77
N PRO A 578 -11.69 -15.90 5.21
CA PRO A 578 -10.29 -16.18 5.00
C PRO A 578 -9.98 -16.24 3.49
N PRO A 579 -8.73 -16.00 3.07
CA PRO A 579 -8.33 -16.21 1.68
C PRO A 579 -8.59 -17.65 1.28
N LEU A 580 -8.87 -17.87 -0.01
CA LEU A 580 -8.97 -19.24 -0.54
C LEU A 580 -7.68 -20.01 -0.19
N PRO A 581 -7.78 -21.28 0.23
CA PRO A 581 -6.61 -22.10 0.49
C PRO A 581 -5.76 -22.26 -0.77
N ARG A 582 -4.45 -22.39 -0.62
CA ARG A 582 -3.54 -22.57 -1.77
C ARG A 582 -3.67 -23.93 -2.43
N HIS A 583 -4.23 -24.90 -1.72
CA HIS A 583 -4.47 -26.26 -2.16
C HIS A 583 -5.81 -26.73 -1.62
N ILE A 584 -6.61 -27.38 -2.44
CA ILE A 584 -7.91 -27.97 -2.06
C ILE A 584 -8.00 -29.35 -2.68
N ASP A 585 -8.15 -30.36 -1.85
CA ASP A 585 -8.43 -31.69 -2.32
C ASP A 585 -9.89 -31.82 -2.80
N LEU A 586 -10.08 -32.47 -3.93
CA LEU A 586 -11.40 -32.74 -4.47
C LEU A 586 -12.28 -33.52 -3.47
N ALA A 587 -11.67 -34.39 -2.69
CA ALA A 587 -12.37 -35.18 -1.66
C ALA A 587 -13.01 -34.28 -0.59
N ASP A 588 -12.28 -33.24 -0.15
CA ASP A 588 -12.79 -32.29 0.86
C ASP A 588 -14.02 -31.52 0.38
N LEU A 589 -14.04 -31.15 -0.91
CA LEU A 589 -15.18 -30.46 -1.51
C LEU A 589 -16.41 -31.36 -1.67
N ARG A 590 -16.22 -32.66 -1.76
CA ARG A 590 -17.32 -33.65 -1.88
C ARG A 590 -17.97 -33.98 -0.55
N VAL A 591 -17.20 -34.03 0.53
CA VAL A 591 -17.70 -34.34 1.89
C VAL A 591 -18.60 -33.24 2.46
N ALA A 592 -18.42 -31.98 2.04
CA ALA A 592 -19.23 -30.87 2.50
C ALA A 592 -20.69 -30.82 1.96
N ASP A 593 -21.21 -31.88 1.37
CA ASP A 593 -22.51 -32.00 0.70
C ASP A 593 -23.71 -32.20 1.62
N HIS A 594 -23.67 -31.79 2.91
CA HIS A 594 -24.81 -31.96 3.82
C HIS A 594 -25.76 -30.74 3.83
N ASP A 595 -25.47 -29.65 3.13
CA ASP A 595 -26.40 -28.51 2.98
C ASP A 595 -27.00 -28.50 1.58
N GLY A 596 -28.22 -29.02 1.50
CA GLY A 596 -29.04 -29.25 0.33
C GLY A 596 -29.26 -28.06 -0.61
N SER A 597 -28.25 -27.66 -1.37
CA SER A 597 -28.37 -26.65 -2.43
C SER A 597 -28.14 -27.25 -3.82
N ASP A 598 -29.19 -27.34 -4.58
CA ASP A 598 -29.29 -27.26 -6.05
C ASP A 598 -28.51 -28.23 -6.94
N ASP A 599 -28.27 -29.47 -6.54
CA ASP A 599 -27.87 -30.48 -7.51
C ASP A 599 -28.98 -31.51 -7.78
N ALA A 600 -30.13 -31.04 -8.27
CA ALA A 600 -31.28 -31.87 -8.62
C ALA A 600 -31.03 -32.81 -9.83
N GLY A 601 -29.76 -33.13 -10.16
CA GLY A 601 -29.47 -33.96 -11.33
C GLY A 601 -28.22 -34.78 -11.32
N GLY A 602 -27.32 -34.69 -10.33
CA GLY A 602 -26.12 -35.55 -10.21
C GLY A 602 -25.08 -35.44 -11.32
N HIS A 603 -25.15 -34.48 -12.22
CA HIS A 603 -24.28 -34.35 -13.41
C HIS A 603 -23.27 -33.19 -13.31
N ALA A 604 -23.33 -32.36 -12.27
CA ALA A 604 -22.42 -31.24 -12.13
C ALA A 604 -21.02 -31.70 -11.68
N VAL A 605 -20.00 -31.07 -12.27
CA VAL A 605 -18.59 -31.27 -11.94
C VAL A 605 -18.13 -30.13 -11.05
N VAL A 606 -17.54 -30.45 -9.93
CA VAL A 606 -16.93 -29.46 -9.04
C VAL A 606 -15.56 -29.05 -9.61
N LEU A 607 -15.43 -27.78 -9.99
CA LEU A 607 -14.16 -27.23 -10.46
C LEU A 607 -13.25 -26.81 -9.29
N GLY A 608 -13.85 -26.32 -8.19
CA GLY A 608 -13.11 -25.80 -7.05
C GLY A 608 -13.96 -24.96 -6.12
N LEU A 609 -13.34 -24.05 -5.39
CA LEU A 609 -13.97 -23.10 -4.49
C LEU A 609 -13.81 -21.69 -5.01
N ALA A 610 -14.90 -20.96 -5.20
CA ALA A 610 -14.90 -19.57 -5.64
C ALA A 610 -14.93 -18.60 -4.44
N ASP A 611 -14.28 -17.46 -4.56
CA ASP A 611 -14.36 -16.38 -3.59
C ASP A 611 -15.40 -15.35 -4.05
N ASP A 612 -16.48 -15.18 -3.27
CA ASP A 612 -17.51 -14.18 -3.51
C ASP A 612 -17.64 -13.25 -2.29
N PRO A 613 -16.66 -12.36 -2.07
CA PRO A 613 -16.67 -11.47 -0.91
C PRO A 613 -17.85 -10.51 -0.91
N GLN A 614 -18.43 -10.20 -2.08
CA GLN A 614 -19.62 -9.35 -2.19
C GLN A 614 -20.88 -10.01 -1.60
N ARG A 615 -20.92 -11.34 -1.52
CA ARG A 615 -21.99 -12.10 -0.90
C ARG A 615 -21.55 -12.81 0.38
N GLN A 616 -20.34 -12.51 0.86
CA GLN A 616 -19.76 -13.09 2.08
C GLN A 616 -19.80 -14.63 2.09
N ARG A 617 -19.44 -15.25 0.97
CA ARG A 617 -19.47 -16.71 0.84
C ARG A 617 -18.37 -17.20 -0.08
N GLN A 618 -18.02 -18.45 0.12
CA GLN A 618 -17.09 -19.20 -0.76
C GLN A 618 -17.84 -20.42 -1.32
N PRO A 619 -18.63 -20.23 -2.40
CA PRO A 619 -19.38 -21.32 -2.99
C PRO A 619 -18.47 -22.23 -3.81
N ARG A 620 -18.91 -23.47 -4.00
CA ARG A 620 -18.30 -24.37 -4.98
C ARG A 620 -18.49 -23.80 -6.38
N GLU A 621 -17.46 -23.83 -7.16
CA GLU A 621 -17.51 -23.50 -8.57
C GLU A 621 -17.84 -24.77 -9.36
N LEU A 622 -18.92 -24.72 -10.09
CA LEU A 622 -19.47 -25.88 -10.79
C LEU A 622 -19.42 -25.69 -12.30
N LEU A 623 -19.26 -26.80 -13.02
CA LEU A 623 -19.49 -26.93 -14.44
C LEU A 623 -20.58 -27.99 -14.67
N ARG A 624 -21.51 -27.70 -15.56
CA ARG A 624 -22.63 -28.60 -15.86
C ARG A 624 -22.50 -29.16 -17.27
N PRO A 625 -21.90 -30.35 -17.44
CA PRO A 625 -21.81 -30.99 -18.74
C PRO A 625 -23.18 -31.14 -19.40
N GLY A 626 -23.24 -30.99 -20.70
CA GLY A 626 -24.46 -31.02 -21.49
C GLY A 626 -25.32 -29.74 -21.43
N ARG A 627 -25.08 -28.87 -20.44
CA ARG A 627 -25.80 -27.58 -20.29
C ARG A 627 -24.92 -26.38 -20.55
N GLU A 628 -23.66 -26.44 -20.16
CA GLU A 628 -22.66 -25.38 -20.35
C GLU A 628 -21.72 -25.77 -21.48
N ARG A 629 -21.49 -24.84 -22.41
CA ARG A 629 -20.68 -25.11 -23.61
C ARG A 629 -19.21 -25.36 -23.29
N GLY A 630 -18.69 -24.82 -22.19
CA GLY A 630 -17.34 -25.17 -21.74
C GLY A 630 -16.52 -24.02 -21.17
N LEU A 631 -15.26 -24.31 -20.97
CA LEU A 631 -14.30 -23.51 -20.25
C LEU A 631 -12.94 -23.47 -20.98
N ALA A 632 -12.48 -22.29 -21.34
CA ALA A 632 -11.11 -22.05 -21.77
C ALA A 632 -10.24 -21.76 -20.55
N VAL A 633 -9.12 -22.48 -20.40
CA VAL A 633 -8.21 -22.35 -19.26
C VAL A 633 -6.83 -21.90 -19.73
N LEU A 634 -6.48 -20.66 -19.40
CA LEU A 634 -5.25 -20.04 -19.85
C LEU A 634 -4.27 -19.83 -18.70
N GLY A 635 -3.00 -20.16 -18.92
CA GLY A 635 -1.98 -19.93 -17.90
C GLY A 635 -0.61 -20.47 -18.26
N ALA A 636 0.42 -19.91 -17.64
CA ALA A 636 1.81 -20.32 -17.85
C ALA A 636 2.07 -21.78 -17.42
N PRO A 637 3.16 -22.41 -17.85
CA PRO A 637 3.58 -23.72 -17.36
C PRO A 637 3.65 -23.74 -15.82
N GLY A 638 3.15 -24.83 -15.21
CA GLY A 638 3.09 -25.00 -13.77
C GLY A 638 2.02 -24.16 -13.06
N SER A 639 1.09 -23.53 -13.79
CA SER A 639 -0.04 -22.77 -13.21
C SER A 639 -1.20 -23.61 -12.71
N GLY A 640 -1.26 -24.91 -13.05
CA GLY A 640 -2.31 -25.83 -12.60
C GLY A 640 -3.31 -26.27 -13.67
N ARG A 641 -3.09 -25.97 -14.96
CA ARG A 641 -3.94 -26.38 -16.10
C ARG A 641 -4.25 -27.88 -16.12
N THR A 642 -3.19 -28.69 -16.18
CA THR A 642 -3.29 -30.15 -16.17
C THR A 642 -3.93 -30.71 -14.90
N ALA A 643 -3.73 -30.04 -13.75
CA ALA A 643 -4.35 -30.45 -12.49
C ALA A 643 -5.88 -30.32 -12.55
N LEU A 644 -6.40 -29.24 -13.13
CA LEU A 644 -7.84 -29.08 -13.34
C LEU A 644 -8.39 -30.18 -14.27
N VAL A 645 -7.73 -30.47 -15.39
CA VAL A 645 -8.16 -31.54 -16.31
C VAL A 645 -8.24 -32.89 -15.57
N ARG A 646 -7.25 -33.19 -14.72
CA ARG A 646 -7.24 -34.43 -13.92
C ARG A 646 -8.37 -34.43 -12.89
N ALA A 647 -8.61 -33.31 -12.20
CA ALA A 647 -9.67 -33.21 -11.21
C ALA A 647 -11.07 -33.41 -11.84
N VAL A 648 -11.29 -32.92 -13.05
CA VAL A 648 -12.52 -33.12 -13.79
C VAL A 648 -12.63 -34.60 -14.27
N ALA A 649 -11.57 -35.18 -14.83
CA ALA A 649 -11.56 -36.56 -15.26
C ALA A 649 -11.77 -37.57 -14.13
N ALA A 650 -11.31 -37.27 -12.92
CA ALA A 650 -11.57 -38.07 -11.71
C ALA A 650 -13.05 -38.05 -11.27
N GLN A 651 -13.82 -37.09 -11.73
CA GLN A 651 -15.24 -36.99 -11.43
C GLN A 651 -16.15 -37.61 -12.49
N ARG A 652 -15.69 -37.61 -13.74
CA ARG A 652 -16.45 -38.04 -14.92
C ARG A 652 -15.63 -39.06 -15.70
N HIS A 653 -15.82 -40.34 -15.43
CA HIS A 653 -15.12 -41.44 -16.09
C HIS A 653 -15.56 -41.63 -17.56
N ASP A 654 -16.68 -41.03 -17.94
CA ASP A 654 -17.21 -40.95 -19.30
C ASP A 654 -16.67 -39.73 -20.09
N ALA A 655 -15.90 -38.84 -19.45
CA ALA A 655 -15.23 -37.77 -20.16
C ALA A 655 -14.16 -38.26 -21.10
N LEU A 656 -14.13 -37.75 -22.30
CA LEU A 656 -13.05 -38.07 -23.25
C LEU A 656 -11.85 -37.16 -22.94
N LEU A 657 -10.75 -37.77 -22.54
CA LEU A 657 -9.46 -37.09 -22.54
C LEU A 657 -8.93 -37.09 -23.98
N PHE A 658 -8.87 -35.91 -24.59
CA PHE A 658 -8.40 -35.70 -25.94
C PHE A 658 -6.94 -36.16 -26.05
N PRO A 659 -6.54 -36.83 -27.15
CA PRO A 659 -5.20 -37.35 -27.34
C PRO A 659 -4.13 -36.28 -27.19
N SER A 660 -3.07 -36.57 -26.48
CA SER A 660 -1.89 -35.73 -26.32
C SER A 660 -0.85 -35.92 -27.45
N ASP A 661 -1.01 -36.92 -28.28
CA ASP A 661 -0.17 -37.11 -29.47
C ASP A 661 -0.84 -36.51 -30.73
N ALA A 662 -0.06 -35.82 -31.53
CA ALA A 662 -0.57 -35.05 -32.66
C ALA A 662 -1.20 -35.94 -33.77
N GLU A 663 -0.75 -37.20 -33.97
CA GLU A 663 -1.33 -38.08 -34.96
C GLU A 663 -2.76 -38.49 -34.58
N SER A 664 -2.96 -39.00 -33.37
CA SER A 664 -4.28 -39.36 -32.86
C SER A 664 -5.20 -38.15 -32.73
N ALA A 665 -4.65 -36.98 -32.33
CA ALA A 665 -5.41 -35.73 -32.21
C ALA A 665 -6.00 -35.28 -33.56
N VAL A 666 -5.19 -35.26 -34.63
CA VAL A 666 -5.65 -34.90 -35.98
C VAL A 666 -6.65 -35.90 -36.51
N ASP A 667 -6.41 -37.21 -36.29
CA ASP A 667 -7.30 -38.29 -36.74
C ASP A 667 -8.67 -38.20 -36.06
N LEU A 668 -8.69 -37.95 -34.75
CA LEU A 668 -9.94 -37.84 -34.00
C LEU A 668 -10.79 -36.65 -34.46
N LEU A 669 -10.15 -35.50 -34.64
CA LEU A 669 -10.83 -34.33 -35.20
C LEU A 669 -11.36 -34.57 -36.60
N ALA A 670 -10.58 -35.29 -37.43
CA ALA A 670 -11.03 -35.65 -38.77
C ALA A 670 -12.25 -36.60 -38.71
N ALA A 671 -12.24 -37.56 -37.80
CA ALA A 671 -13.35 -38.51 -37.61
C ALA A 671 -14.62 -37.76 -37.11
N TRP A 672 -14.50 -36.83 -36.20
CA TRP A 672 -15.63 -36.01 -35.73
C TRP A 672 -16.24 -35.19 -36.84
N VAL A 673 -15.41 -34.51 -37.61
CA VAL A 673 -15.89 -33.63 -38.70
C VAL A 673 -16.57 -34.46 -39.81
N ARG A 674 -16.11 -35.70 -40.08
CA ARG A 674 -16.75 -36.62 -41.05
C ARG A 674 -18.00 -37.31 -40.49
N GLY A 675 -18.21 -37.28 -39.17
CA GLY A 675 -19.29 -38.04 -38.53
C GLY A 675 -19.01 -39.51 -38.34
N ASP A 676 -17.73 -39.93 -38.41
CA ASP A 676 -17.31 -41.32 -38.23
C ASP A 676 -17.42 -41.79 -36.78
N THR A 677 -17.32 -40.85 -35.85
CA THR A 677 -17.46 -41.05 -34.40
C THR A 677 -18.28 -39.96 -33.78
N GLU A 678 -19.08 -40.29 -32.78
CA GLU A 678 -19.83 -39.29 -32.00
C GLU A 678 -18.90 -38.47 -31.08
N ILE A 679 -19.23 -37.18 -30.94
CA ILE A 679 -18.55 -36.31 -30.00
C ILE A 679 -19.19 -36.54 -28.61
N PRO A 680 -18.43 -36.91 -27.57
CA PRO A 680 -18.96 -37.16 -26.24
C PRO A 680 -19.53 -35.91 -25.59
N GLU A 681 -20.34 -36.05 -24.52
CA GLU A 681 -20.90 -34.96 -23.77
C GLU A 681 -19.84 -34.07 -23.11
N LEU A 682 -18.71 -34.65 -22.69
CA LEU A 682 -17.60 -33.89 -22.06
C LEU A 682 -16.27 -34.25 -22.72
N VAL A 683 -15.58 -33.24 -23.22
CA VAL A 683 -14.27 -33.36 -23.85
C VAL A 683 -13.24 -32.51 -23.11
N LEU A 684 -12.14 -33.10 -22.72
CA LEU A 684 -11.02 -32.49 -21.99
C LEU A 684 -9.78 -32.49 -22.89
N CYS A 685 -9.30 -31.32 -23.31
CA CYS A 685 -8.06 -31.19 -24.08
C CYS A 685 -7.04 -30.39 -23.27
N ASP A 686 -5.95 -31.06 -22.90
CA ASP A 686 -4.85 -30.39 -22.19
C ASP A 686 -3.80 -29.92 -23.20
N ASP A 687 -3.31 -28.69 -23.01
CA ASP A 687 -2.26 -28.06 -23.81
C ASP A 687 -2.51 -28.06 -25.34
N ILE A 688 -3.69 -27.60 -25.78
CA ILE A 688 -4.07 -27.53 -27.20
C ILE A 688 -3.06 -26.72 -28.03
N ASP A 689 -2.44 -25.69 -27.48
CA ASP A 689 -1.42 -24.89 -28.15
C ASP A 689 -0.10 -25.64 -28.34
N ALA A 690 0.26 -26.53 -27.42
CA ALA A 690 1.40 -27.43 -27.58
C ALA A 690 1.16 -28.44 -28.74
N LEU A 691 -0.02 -29.04 -28.81
CA LEU A 691 -0.41 -29.91 -29.93
C LEU A 691 -0.37 -29.15 -31.26
N HIS A 692 -0.90 -27.94 -31.28
CA HIS A 692 -0.89 -27.11 -32.48
C HIS A 692 0.54 -26.74 -32.92
N ALA A 693 1.43 -26.47 -31.97
CA ALA A 693 2.82 -26.08 -32.24
C ALA A 693 3.66 -27.26 -32.81
N GLU A 694 3.28 -28.50 -32.54
CA GLU A 694 3.93 -29.67 -33.11
C GLU A 694 3.60 -29.88 -34.61
N LEU A 695 2.53 -29.28 -35.10
CA LEU A 695 2.04 -29.48 -36.44
C LEU A 695 2.73 -28.54 -37.44
N PRO A 696 3.07 -29.05 -38.68
CA PRO A 696 3.43 -28.18 -39.79
C PRO A 696 2.29 -27.16 -40.10
N VAL A 697 2.65 -26.02 -40.68
CA VAL A 697 1.74 -24.86 -40.90
C VAL A 697 0.39 -25.27 -41.54
N GLU A 698 0.41 -26.13 -42.56
CA GLU A 698 -0.80 -26.58 -43.25
C GLU A 698 -1.71 -27.40 -42.32
N TYR A 699 -1.14 -28.34 -41.59
CA TYR A 699 -1.88 -29.13 -40.59
C TYR A 699 -2.34 -28.31 -39.39
N ALA A 700 -1.54 -27.35 -38.97
CA ALA A 700 -1.89 -26.46 -37.86
C ALA A 700 -3.13 -25.60 -38.21
N GLN A 701 -3.21 -25.11 -39.48
CA GLN A 701 -4.39 -24.36 -39.93
C GLN A 701 -5.64 -25.27 -39.97
N GLU A 702 -5.49 -26.47 -40.54
CA GLU A 702 -6.58 -27.43 -40.61
C GLU A 702 -7.03 -27.92 -39.23
N PHE A 703 -6.09 -28.16 -38.33
CA PHE A 703 -6.36 -28.51 -36.92
C PHE A 703 -7.25 -27.47 -36.25
N ALA A 704 -6.90 -26.20 -36.34
CA ALA A 704 -7.72 -25.11 -35.77
C ALA A 704 -9.12 -25.04 -36.43
N GLN A 705 -9.21 -25.20 -37.77
CA GLN A 705 -10.49 -25.20 -38.48
C GLN A 705 -11.38 -26.38 -38.07
N ARG A 706 -10.82 -27.56 -37.91
CA ARG A 706 -11.55 -28.77 -37.47
C ARG A 706 -12.02 -28.62 -36.02
N TRP A 707 -11.24 -27.98 -35.15
CA TRP A 707 -11.70 -27.62 -33.80
C TRP A 707 -12.92 -26.67 -33.85
N GLU A 708 -12.85 -25.59 -34.63
CA GLU A 708 -13.98 -24.69 -34.84
C GLU A 708 -15.23 -25.42 -35.40
N GLN A 709 -15.04 -26.37 -36.29
CA GLN A 709 -16.13 -27.18 -36.84
C GLN A 709 -16.70 -28.13 -35.81
N SER A 710 -15.87 -28.84 -35.04
CA SER A 710 -16.29 -29.76 -33.99
C SER A 710 -17.09 -29.05 -32.89
N LEU A 711 -16.67 -27.83 -32.50
CA LEU A 711 -17.41 -26.97 -31.58
C LEU A 711 -18.81 -26.62 -32.14
N ARG A 712 -18.94 -26.40 -33.43
CA ARG A 712 -20.23 -26.10 -34.10
C ARG A 712 -21.12 -27.32 -34.27
N LEU A 713 -20.53 -28.48 -34.56
CA LEU A 713 -21.27 -29.73 -34.81
C LEU A 713 -21.95 -30.26 -33.55
N SER A 714 -21.38 -30.04 -32.36
CA SER A 714 -21.93 -30.54 -31.11
C SER A 714 -22.19 -29.42 -30.09
N PRO A 715 -23.33 -28.74 -30.16
CA PRO A 715 -23.67 -27.65 -29.24
C PRO A 715 -23.94 -28.11 -27.80
N SER A 716 -24.26 -29.39 -27.63
CA SER A 716 -24.52 -30.03 -26.32
C SER A 716 -23.26 -30.51 -25.62
N THR A 717 -22.15 -30.60 -26.34
CA THR A 717 -20.85 -31.01 -25.75
C THR A 717 -20.27 -29.88 -24.91
N THR A 718 -19.80 -30.22 -23.72
CA THR A 718 -19.03 -29.36 -22.85
C THR A 718 -17.54 -29.56 -23.10
N TRP A 719 -16.84 -28.47 -23.40
CA TRP A 719 -15.43 -28.49 -23.75
C TRP A 719 -14.58 -27.85 -22.66
N ILE A 720 -13.55 -28.53 -22.20
CA ILE A 720 -12.49 -27.90 -21.38
C ILE A 720 -11.21 -27.91 -22.17
N LEU A 721 -10.76 -26.74 -22.62
CA LEU A 721 -9.56 -26.58 -23.42
C LEU A 721 -8.53 -25.78 -22.62
N THR A 722 -7.34 -26.34 -22.42
CA THR A 722 -6.26 -25.64 -21.76
C THR A 722 -5.20 -25.19 -22.75
N ALA A 723 -4.63 -24.00 -22.53
CA ALA A 723 -3.55 -23.46 -23.33
C ALA A 723 -2.62 -22.56 -22.51
N ALA A 724 -1.36 -22.47 -22.91
CA ALA A 724 -0.47 -21.47 -22.34
C ALA A 724 -0.84 -20.06 -22.82
N ARG A 725 -1.23 -19.94 -24.09
CA ARG A 725 -1.57 -18.66 -24.73
C ARG A 725 -2.72 -18.81 -25.71
N ALA A 726 -3.58 -17.80 -25.74
CA ALA A 726 -4.62 -17.66 -26.76
C ALA A 726 -4.08 -16.83 -27.93
N SER A 727 -3.42 -17.44 -28.90
CA SER A 727 -2.83 -16.72 -30.03
C SER A 727 -3.12 -17.39 -31.37
N GLY A 728 -3.10 -16.59 -32.44
CA GLY A 728 -3.30 -17.09 -33.80
C GLY A 728 -4.67 -17.73 -34.04
N PRO A 729 -4.74 -18.79 -34.86
CA PRO A 729 -5.98 -19.50 -35.18
C PRO A 729 -6.68 -20.11 -33.94
N LEU A 730 -5.92 -20.56 -32.95
CA LEU A 730 -6.46 -21.13 -31.72
C LEU A 730 -7.16 -20.09 -30.83
N GLY A 731 -6.83 -18.81 -30.98
CA GLY A 731 -7.54 -17.74 -30.28
C GLY A 731 -9.04 -17.83 -30.51
N ARG A 732 -9.47 -18.01 -31.76
CA ARG A 732 -10.90 -18.13 -32.13
C ARG A 732 -11.57 -19.39 -31.55
N VAL A 733 -10.84 -20.48 -31.44
CA VAL A 733 -11.33 -21.72 -30.83
C VAL A 733 -11.62 -21.51 -29.35
N LEU A 734 -10.67 -20.88 -28.64
CA LEU A 734 -10.80 -20.57 -27.22
C LEU A 734 -11.85 -19.47 -26.95
N ASP A 735 -11.97 -18.48 -27.85
CA ASP A 735 -12.97 -17.41 -27.75
C ASP A 735 -14.41 -17.91 -28.01
N ALA A 736 -14.57 -19.06 -28.66
CA ALA A 736 -15.87 -19.70 -28.85
C ALA A 736 -16.43 -20.32 -27.56
N LEU A 737 -15.63 -20.45 -26.50
CA LEU A 737 -16.06 -20.95 -25.21
C LEU A 737 -16.53 -19.79 -24.34
N PRO A 738 -17.71 -19.89 -23.70
CA PRO A 738 -18.33 -18.77 -22.98
C PRO A 738 -17.64 -18.41 -21.68
N ARG A 739 -16.93 -19.36 -21.05
CA ARG A 739 -16.24 -19.16 -19.78
C ARG A 739 -14.74 -19.22 -19.97
N ARG A 740 -14.05 -18.34 -19.26
CA ARG A 740 -12.58 -18.26 -19.34
C ARG A 740 -11.97 -18.17 -17.97
N ALA A 741 -11.10 -19.14 -17.66
CA ALA A 741 -10.30 -19.16 -16.45
C ALA A 741 -8.87 -18.67 -16.74
N LEU A 742 -8.46 -17.61 -16.05
CA LEU A 742 -7.12 -17.04 -16.14
C LEU A 742 -6.29 -17.46 -14.93
N LEU A 743 -5.43 -18.42 -15.11
CA LEU A 743 -4.44 -18.85 -14.14
C LEU A 743 -3.24 -17.87 -14.12
N ARG A 744 -2.18 -18.21 -13.38
CA ARG A 744 -0.95 -17.44 -13.37
C ARG A 744 -0.39 -17.26 -14.78
N ALA A 745 -0.27 -16.02 -15.23
CA ALA A 745 0.40 -15.66 -16.48
C ALA A 745 1.89 -15.37 -16.24
N ALA A 746 2.74 -15.56 -17.26
CA ALA A 746 4.17 -15.29 -17.16
C ALA A 746 4.48 -13.78 -17.09
N SER A 747 3.61 -12.95 -17.64
CA SER A 747 3.74 -11.49 -17.62
C SER A 747 2.39 -10.79 -17.60
N ARG A 748 2.39 -9.49 -17.21
CA ARG A 748 1.19 -8.63 -17.27
C ARG A 748 0.64 -8.51 -18.70
N VAL A 749 1.54 -8.45 -19.71
CA VAL A 749 1.15 -8.38 -21.12
C VAL A 749 0.40 -9.63 -21.55
N GLU A 750 0.87 -10.82 -21.15
CA GLU A 750 0.18 -12.07 -21.44
C GLU A 750 -1.17 -12.18 -20.72
N HIS A 751 -1.26 -11.69 -19.49
CA HIS A 751 -2.52 -11.64 -18.75
C HIS A 751 -3.57 -10.79 -19.47
N LEU A 752 -3.17 -9.59 -19.93
CA LEU A 752 -4.06 -8.70 -20.68
C LEU A 752 -4.43 -9.30 -22.04
N ALA A 753 -3.47 -9.91 -22.74
CA ALA A 753 -3.73 -10.60 -24.02
C ALA A 753 -4.68 -11.79 -23.88
N ALA A 754 -4.70 -12.43 -22.71
CA ALA A 754 -5.64 -13.49 -22.37
C ALA A 754 -7.04 -12.98 -22.00
N GLY A 755 -7.27 -11.66 -22.00
CA GLY A 755 -8.55 -11.03 -21.64
C GLY A 755 -8.67 -10.68 -20.14
N GLY A 756 -7.57 -10.68 -19.40
CA GLY A 756 -7.55 -10.27 -18.00
C GLY A 756 -7.51 -8.75 -17.85
N GLU A 757 -7.93 -8.26 -16.70
CA GLU A 757 -7.82 -6.86 -16.32
C GLU A 757 -6.47 -6.54 -15.67
N THR A 758 -6.05 -5.28 -15.77
CA THR A 758 -4.79 -4.82 -15.17
C THR A 758 -4.72 -5.06 -13.66
N SER A 759 -5.84 -4.87 -12.97
CA SER A 759 -6.03 -5.11 -11.53
C SER A 759 -6.00 -6.59 -11.13
N GLY A 760 -6.30 -7.48 -12.07
CA GLY A 760 -6.33 -8.95 -11.86
C GLY A 760 -4.98 -9.65 -12.03
N PHE A 761 -3.92 -8.94 -12.40
CA PHE A 761 -2.60 -9.55 -12.56
C PHE A 761 -1.90 -9.72 -11.23
N VAL A 762 -1.71 -10.95 -10.80
CA VAL A 762 -0.93 -11.34 -9.61
C VAL A 762 0.24 -12.22 -10.07
N ARG A 763 1.47 -11.73 -9.84
CA ARG A 763 2.71 -12.39 -10.31
C ARG A 763 2.91 -13.78 -9.70
N ASP A 764 2.67 -13.88 -8.40
CA ASP A 764 2.94 -15.09 -7.61
C ASP A 764 1.64 -15.85 -7.27
N ARG A 765 0.65 -15.78 -8.17
CA ARG A 765 -0.61 -16.51 -8.03
C ARG A 765 -0.36 -18.01 -7.83
N PRO A 766 -0.93 -18.64 -6.79
CA PRO A 766 -0.72 -20.05 -6.50
C PRO A 766 -1.16 -20.95 -7.65
N PRO A 767 -0.56 -22.14 -7.84
CA PRO A 767 -1.05 -23.11 -8.79
C PRO A 767 -2.52 -23.49 -8.54
N GLY A 768 -3.31 -23.57 -9.58
CA GLY A 768 -4.75 -23.83 -9.50
C GLY A 768 -5.60 -22.61 -9.13
N ARG A 769 -5.00 -21.47 -8.78
CA ARG A 769 -5.73 -20.23 -8.54
C ARG A 769 -5.97 -19.52 -9.86
N ALA A 770 -7.23 -19.22 -10.18
CA ALA A 770 -7.66 -18.56 -11.40
C ALA A 770 -8.62 -17.40 -11.13
N VAL A 771 -8.72 -16.49 -12.09
CA VAL A 771 -9.87 -15.59 -12.20
C VAL A 771 -10.84 -16.21 -13.18
N LEU A 772 -12.07 -16.47 -12.76
CA LEU A 772 -13.15 -17.06 -13.55
C LEU A 772 -14.43 -16.24 -13.33
N ASP A 773 -15.00 -15.73 -14.41
CA ASP A 773 -16.22 -14.91 -14.38
C ASP A 773 -16.13 -13.71 -13.39
N GLY A 774 -14.94 -13.07 -13.32
CA GLY A 774 -14.66 -11.93 -12.44
C GLY A 774 -14.43 -12.28 -10.97
N ARG A 775 -14.42 -13.57 -10.60
CA ARG A 775 -14.17 -14.05 -9.24
C ARG A 775 -12.88 -14.85 -9.19
N GLU A 776 -12.21 -14.84 -8.04
CA GLU A 776 -11.12 -15.78 -7.79
C GLU A 776 -11.66 -17.16 -7.48
N VAL A 777 -11.03 -18.16 -8.06
CA VAL A 777 -11.37 -19.58 -7.88
C VAL A 777 -10.10 -20.36 -7.61
N GLN A 778 -10.09 -21.15 -6.56
CA GLN A 778 -9.07 -22.18 -6.38
C GLN A 778 -9.60 -23.50 -6.91
N PHE A 779 -9.01 -23.99 -8.00
CA PHE A 779 -9.37 -25.29 -8.58
C PHE A 779 -8.98 -26.44 -7.64
N ALA A 780 -9.84 -27.43 -7.62
CA ALA A 780 -9.61 -28.66 -6.89
C ALA A 780 -8.47 -29.48 -7.50
N TRP A 781 -7.76 -30.20 -6.65
CA TRP A 781 -6.72 -31.13 -7.03
C TRP A 781 -7.17 -32.57 -6.80
N ALA A 782 -6.77 -33.50 -7.70
CA ALA A 782 -6.97 -34.95 -7.55
C ALA A 782 -5.70 -35.68 -7.95
N ASP A 783 -5.36 -36.73 -7.20
CA ASP A 783 -4.16 -37.51 -7.42
C ASP A 783 -4.34 -38.56 -8.57
N GLU A 784 -5.57 -38.84 -8.93
CA GLU A 784 -5.89 -39.80 -9.95
C GLU A 784 -5.33 -39.41 -11.33
N ARG A 785 -4.61 -40.32 -11.96
CA ARG A 785 -4.19 -40.17 -13.37
C ARG A 785 -5.33 -40.65 -14.27
N PRO A 786 -5.89 -39.79 -15.12
CA PRO A 786 -6.94 -40.18 -16.05
C PRO A 786 -6.37 -41.24 -17.00
N ARG A 787 -7.20 -42.20 -17.36
CA ARG A 787 -6.87 -43.20 -18.39
C ARG A 787 -6.77 -42.46 -19.72
N GLN A 788 -5.59 -42.50 -20.34
CA GLN A 788 -5.42 -42.00 -21.70
C GLN A 788 -6.26 -42.86 -22.64
N SER A 789 -6.97 -42.24 -23.58
CA SER A 789 -7.55 -42.90 -24.71
C SER A 789 -6.46 -43.68 -25.42
N ALA A 790 -6.74 -44.96 -25.80
CA ALA A 790 -5.76 -45.80 -26.45
C ALA A 790 -5.21 -45.08 -27.68
N ALA A 791 -3.88 -44.91 -27.73
CA ALA A 791 -3.21 -44.41 -28.93
C ALA A 791 -3.66 -45.22 -30.16
N SER A 792 -3.96 -44.50 -31.25
CA SER A 792 -4.32 -45.10 -32.52
C SER A 792 -3.25 -46.13 -32.89
N SER A 793 -3.64 -47.43 -33.03
CA SER A 793 -2.70 -48.49 -33.41
C SER A 793 -2.20 -48.18 -34.81
N THR A 794 -0.93 -47.82 -34.93
CA THR A 794 -0.35 -47.55 -36.23
C THR A 794 -0.20 -48.87 -37.02
N GLU A 795 -0.83 -48.93 -38.18
CA GLU A 795 -0.79 -50.08 -39.06
C GLU A 795 0.64 -50.32 -39.54
N ILE A 796 1.18 -51.50 -39.25
CA ILE A 796 2.46 -51.93 -39.82
C ILE A 796 2.21 -52.27 -41.30
N TRP A 797 2.92 -51.55 -42.16
CA TRP A 797 2.76 -51.77 -43.60
C TRP A 797 3.20 -53.16 -44.05
N ALA A 798 2.36 -53.74 -44.91
CA ALA A 798 2.69 -54.88 -45.71
C ALA A 798 2.27 -54.60 -47.16
N PRO A 799 3.01 -55.03 -48.16
CA PRO A 799 2.70 -54.82 -49.60
C PRO A 799 1.28 -55.28 -49.92
N ALA A 800 0.42 -54.36 -50.35
CA ALA A 800 -0.93 -54.69 -50.83
C ALA A 800 -0.96 -55.01 -52.32
N ARG A 801 0.18 -54.78 -53.03
CA ARG A 801 0.36 -55.01 -54.46
C ARG A 801 1.76 -55.61 -54.74
N PRO A 802 1.94 -56.35 -55.80
CA PRO A 802 3.24 -56.98 -56.17
C PRO A 802 4.34 -55.95 -56.48
N VAL A 803 3.96 -54.76 -56.92
CA VAL A 803 4.91 -53.69 -57.22
C VAL A 803 4.55 -52.47 -56.41
N VAL A 804 5.57 -51.96 -55.74
CA VAL A 804 5.43 -50.78 -54.81
C VAL A 804 6.44 -49.70 -55.20
N ALA A 805 5.97 -48.47 -55.42
CA ALA A 805 6.83 -47.35 -55.59
C ALA A 805 7.01 -46.65 -54.25
N LEU A 806 8.23 -46.45 -53.74
CA LEU A 806 8.53 -45.70 -52.53
C LEU A 806 9.23 -44.40 -52.90
N VAL A 807 8.64 -43.32 -52.49
CA VAL A 807 9.19 -41.94 -52.58
C VAL A 807 9.86 -41.60 -51.26
N THR A 808 11.17 -41.36 -51.30
CA THR A 808 11.95 -40.98 -50.11
C THR A 808 13.19 -40.19 -50.47
N ALA A 809 13.57 -39.18 -49.70
CA ALA A 809 14.87 -38.56 -49.82
C ALA A 809 15.97 -39.56 -49.38
N GLY A 810 17.10 -39.61 -50.10
CA GLY A 810 18.18 -40.57 -49.83
C GLY A 810 17.82 -42.02 -50.17
N ALA A 811 17.13 -42.26 -51.32
CA ALA A 811 16.66 -43.54 -51.76
C ALA A 811 17.76 -44.63 -51.78
N SER A 812 19.00 -44.33 -52.14
CA SER A 812 20.13 -45.26 -52.16
C SER A 812 20.44 -45.84 -50.76
N ASP A 813 20.44 -45.03 -49.72
CA ASP A 813 20.71 -45.52 -48.36
C ASP A 813 19.52 -46.33 -47.83
N ALA A 814 18.31 -45.88 -48.16
CA ALA A 814 17.09 -46.54 -47.74
C ALA A 814 16.90 -47.94 -48.37
N VAL A 815 17.38 -48.18 -49.60
CA VAL A 815 17.41 -49.51 -50.24
C VAL A 815 18.19 -50.47 -49.37
N GLY A 816 19.39 -50.14 -48.93
CA GLY A 816 20.22 -51.00 -48.08
C GLY A 816 19.53 -51.35 -46.76
N ALA A 817 18.97 -50.36 -46.11
CA ALA A 817 18.25 -50.53 -44.84
C ALA A 817 17.01 -51.42 -44.97
N LEU A 818 16.19 -51.17 -45.97
CA LEU A 818 14.97 -51.96 -46.22
C LEU A 818 15.26 -53.42 -46.62
N ARG A 819 16.30 -53.67 -47.46
CA ARG A 819 16.77 -54.96 -47.71
C ARG A 819 17.25 -55.76 -46.51
N ALA A 820 17.97 -55.13 -45.66
CA ALA A 820 18.44 -55.73 -44.41
C ALA A 820 17.29 -56.07 -43.45
N ALA A 821 16.27 -55.23 -43.39
CA ALA A 821 15.12 -55.42 -42.50
C ALA A 821 14.09 -56.43 -43.06
N ARG A 822 14.02 -56.56 -44.37
CA ARG A 822 13.05 -57.43 -45.09
C ARG A 822 13.70 -58.14 -46.29
N PRO A 823 14.50 -59.12 -46.02
CA PRO A 823 15.22 -59.84 -47.06
C PRO A 823 14.32 -60.62 -48.08
N GLU A 824 13.07 -60.85 -47.72
CA GLU A 824 12.06 -61.47 -48.55
C GLU A 824 11.53 -60.58 -49.69
N TRP A 825 11.82 -59.25 -49.59
CA TRP A 825 11.37 -58.28 -50.59
C TRP A 825 12.48 -57.98 -51.62
N ASP A 826 12.09 -57.82 -52.88
CA ASP A 826 13.00 -57.33 -53.92
C ASP A 826 13.04 -55.82 -53.90
N VAL A 827 14.03 -55.23 -53.23
CA VAL A 827 14.14 -53.75 -53.05
C VAL A 827 15.21 -53.21 -54.00
N ARG A 828 14.83 -52.28 -54.91
CA ARG A 828 15.73 -51.67 -55.90
C ARG A 828 15.53 -50.15 -55.98
N THR A 829 16.51 -49.44 -56.52
CA THR A 829 16.32 -48.04 -56.96
C THR A 829 15.52 -48.04 -58.27
N ALA A 830 14.62 -47.07 -58.43
CA ALA A 830 13.89 -46.87 -59.66
C ALA A 830 14.88 -46.51 -60.79
N GLY A 831 14.91 -47.29 -61.86
CA GLY A 831 15.89 -47.10 -62.98
C GLY A 831 15.83 -48.09 -64.12
N SER A 832 15.04 -49.11 -64.04
CA SER A 832 14.92 -50.10 -65.09
C SER A 832 13.66 -50.94 -64.97
N ASP A 833 13.31 -51.69 -65.99
CA ASP A 833 12.08 -52.44 -66.19
C ASP A 833 11.43 -53.05 -64.93
N VAL A 834 10.12 -53.10 -64.94
CA VAL A 834 9.32 -53.70 -63.83
C VAL A 834 9.64 -55.21 -63.85
N PRO A 835 10.22 -55.78 -62.81
CA PRO A 835 10.55 -57.18 -62.76
C PRO A 835 9.29 -58.06 -62.68
N THR A 836 9.22 -59.08 -63.46
CA THR A 836 8.23 -60.17 -63.36
C THR A 836 8.64 -61.23 -62.36
N THR A 837 8.63 -60.85 -61.07
CA THR A 837 9.03 -61.74 -59.98
C THR A 837 7.83 -62.11 -59.09
N ALA A 838 7.84 -63.33 -58.53
CA ALA A 838 6.80 -63.79 -57.59
C ALA A 838 6.85 -63.13 -56.22
N SER A 839 7.91 -62.38 -55.87
CA SER A 839 8.10 -61.68 -54.63
C SER A 839 7.72 -60.20 -54.80
N PRO A 840 7.20 -59.51 -53.75
CA PRO A 840 6.93 -58.10 -53.82
C PRO A 840 8.17 -57.26 -54.15
N CYS A 841 8.08 -56.48 -55.22
CA CYS A 841 9.16 -55.63 -55.72
C CYS A 841 8.92 -54.14 -55.23
N ILE A 842 9.91 -53.56 -54.54
CA ILE A 842 9.85 -52.19 -54.07
C ILE A 842 10.88 -51.37 -54.86
N LEU A 843 10.40 -50.42 -55.63
CA LEU A 843 11.22 -49.52 -56.39
C LEU A 843 11.29 -48.17 -55.63
N MET A 844 12.47 -47.66 -55.44
CA MET A 844 12.71 -46.48 -54.60
C MET A 844 13.39 -45.35 -55.38
N ALA A 845 12.88 -44.13 -55.24
CA ALA A 845 13.52 -42.91 -55.73
C ALA A 845 13.03 -41.72 -54.93
N ASP A 846 13.72 -40.60 -55.05
CA ASP A 846 13.23 -39.31 -54.60
C ASP A 846 12.17 -38.80 -55.59
N ALA A 847 11.51 -37.65 -55.24
CA ALA A 847 10.45 -37.05 -56.03
C ALA A 847 10.94 -36.70 -57.47
N GLU A 848 12.15 -36.18 -57.59
CA GLU A 848 12.75 -35.87 -58.90
C GLU A 848 13.11 -37.10 -59.69
N GLY A 849 13.59 -38.12 -59.03
CA GLY A 849 13.87 -39.42 -59.64
C GLY A 849 12.61 -40.04 -60.25
N TRP A 850 11.50 -40.02 -59.53
CA TRP A 850 10.21 -40.48 -60.04
C TRP A 850 9.66 -39.60 -61.18
N GLN A 851 9.89 -38.29 -61.16
CA GLN A 851 9.54 -37.45 -62.28
C GLN A 851 10.33 -37.75 -63.54
N ARG A 852 11.62 -38.06 -63.40
CA ARG A 852 12.44 -38.53 -64.52
C ARG A 852 11.98 -39.88 -65.09
N GLN A 853 11.38 -40.71 -64.26
CA GLN A 853 10.85 -42.06 -64.62
C GLN A 853 9.30 -42.01 -64.72
N TRP A 854 8.75 -40.97 -65.32
CA TRP A 854 7.32 -40.74 -65.31
C TRP A 854 6.45 -41.85 -65.88
N ALA A 855 6.90 -42.51 -66.98
CA ALA A 855 6.18 -43.65 -67.57
C ALA A 855 6.03 -44.81 -66.59
N LEU A 856 7.13 -45.13 -65.84
CA LEU A 856 7.15 -46.20 -64.85
C LEU A 856 6.29 -45.78 -63.64
N TRP A 857 6.39 -44.53 -63.28
CA TRP A 857 5.56 -44.00 -62.21
C TRP A 857 4.07 -44.13 -62.47
N GLN A 858 3.62 -43.74 -63.65
CA GLN A 858 2.22 -43.84 -64.05
C GLN A 858 1.73 -45.32 -64.11
N GLN A 859 2.55 -46.25 -64.55
CA GLN A 859 2.22 -47.67 -64.54
C GLN A 859 2.02 -48.17 -63.09
N ILE A 860 2.97 -47.90 -62.22
CA ILE A 860 2.88 -48.35 -60.80
C ILE A 860 1.71 -47.64 -60.08
N ARG A 861 1.46 -46.38 -60.37
CA ARG A 861 0.31 -45.67 -59.83
C ARG A 861 -1.03 -46.31 -60.21
N ALA A 862 -1.16 -46.80 -61.42
CA ALA A 862 -2.38 -47.41 -61.90
C ALA A 862 -2.61 -48.83 -61.35
N GLU A 863 -1.56 -49.67 -61.29
CA GLU A 863 -1.65 -51.09 -61.02
C GLU A 863 -1.04 -51.55 -59.68
N GLY A 864 -0.13 -50.73 -59.13
CA GLY A 864 0.65 -50.99 -57.95
C GLY A 864 0.18 -50.27 -56.70
N GLU A 865 1.12 -50.12 -55.79
CA GLU A 865 0.99 -49.33 -54.56
C GLU A 865 2.06 -48.25 -54.51
N VAL A 866 1.68 -47.06 -54.10
CA VAL A 866 2.61 -45.97 -53.91
C VAL A 866 2.78 -45.70 -52.43
N LEU A 867 4.01 -45.69 -51.96
CA LEU A 867 4.39 -45.25 -50.64
C LEU A 867 5.13 -43.92 -50.73
N VAL A 868 4.67 -42.90 -49.98
CA VAL A 868 5.37 -41.61 -49.86
C VAL A 868 5.78 -41.46 -48.42
N ARG A 869 7.07 -41.34 -48.15
CA ARG A 869 7.57 -41.11 -46.82
C ARG A 869 7.13 -39.73 -46.30
N ALA A 870 6.76 -39.62 -45.04
CA ALA A 870 6.19 -38.42 -44.42
C ALA A 870 7.17 -37.25 -44.27
N GLU A 871 8.18 -37.18 -45.17
CA GLU A 871 9.17 -36.07 -45.18
C GLU A 871 8.57 -34.79 -45.75
N ARG A 872 7.77 -34.92 -46.82
CA ARG A 872 7.15 -33.76 -47.48
C ARG A 872 5.73 -34.14 -47.99
N PRO A 873 4.69 -33.61 -47.35
CA PRO A 873 3.30 -33.75 -47.82
C PRO A 873 3.09 -33.24 -49.27
N SER A 874 3.92 -32.26 -49.69
CA SER A 874 3.92 -31.75 -51.05
C SER A 874 4.18 -32.82 -52.14
N ASP A 875 4.97 -33.85 -51.81
CA ASP A 875 5.30 -34.92 -52.77
C ASP A 875 4.07 -35.77 -53.12
N LEU A 876 3.14 -35.99 -52.20
CA LEU A 876 1.84 -36.59 -52.46
C LEU A 876 1.00 -35.76 -53.44
N ARG A 877 0.97 -34.45 -53.29
CA ARG A 877 0.24 -33.57 -54.20
C ARG A 877 0.86 -33.60 -55.57
N GLN A 878 2.18 -33.53 -55.63
CA GLN A 878 2.92 -33.37 -56.85
C GLN A 878 2.95 -34.68 -57.68
N LEU A 879 3.15 -35.83 -57.05
CA LEU A 879 3.33 -37.10 -57.68
C LEU A 879 2.03 -37.90 -57.79
N VAL A 880 1.22 -37.87 -56.74
CA VAL A 880 0.01 -38.71 -56.63
C VAL A 880 -1.25 -37.94 -57.01
N GLY A 881 -1.22 -36.59 -56.95
CA GLY A 881 -2.37 -35.75 -57.24
C GLY A 881 -3.39 -35.65 -56.13
N VAL A 882 -3.04 -36.03 -54.90
CA VAL A 882 -3.88 -35.91 -53.71
C VAL A 882 -4.04 -34.43 -53.36
N ARG A 883 -5.26 -33.90 -53.41
CA ARG A 883 -5.54 -32.49 -53.16
C ARG A 883 -5.69 -32.22 -51.65
N ASP A 884 -6.33 -33.09 -50.94
CA ASP A 884 -6.58 -32.99 -49.51
C ASP A 884 -5.34 -33.35 -48.72
N LEU A 885 -5.19 -32.80 -47.51
CA LEU A 885 -4.10 -33.20 -46.62
C LEU A 885 -4.28 -34.65 -46.20
N PRO A 886 -3.22 -35.51 -46.35
CA PRO A 886 -3.26 -36.90 -45.88
C PRO A 886 -3.33 -36.91 -44.34
N PRO A 887 -3.64 -38.09 -43.71
CA PRO A 887 -3.53 -38.24 -42.28
C PRO A 887 -2.17 -37.80 -41.77
N PHE A 888 -2.12 -36.94 -40.73
CA PHE A 888 -0.84 -36.41 -40.22
C PHE A 888 0.08 -37.56 -39.79
N ALA A 889 1.29 -37.53 -40.26
CA ALA A 889 2.31 -38.51 -39.93
C ALA A 889 3.59 -37.83 -39.46
N ARG A 890 4.07 -38.18 -38.26
CA ARG A 890 5.37 -37.73 -37.76
C ARG A 890 6.51 -38.35 -38.55
N LEU A 891 7.52 -37.60 -38.87
CA LEU A 891 8.69 -38.02 -39.61
C LEU A 891 9.64 -38.85 -38.70
N HIS A 892 9.22 -39.99 -38.25
CA HIS A 892 10.06 -40.91 -37.48
C HIS A 892 9.61 -42.36 -37.64
N GLN A 893 10.47 -43.34 -37.30
CA GLN A 893 10.16 -44.75 -37.26
C GLN A 893 9.49 -45.34 -38.51
N GLY A 894 9.90 -44.88 -39.69
CA GLY A 894 9.38 -45.45 -40.94
C GLY A 894 7.98 -44.97 -41.35
N ARG A 895 7.49 -43.85 -40.82
CA ARG A 895 6.19 -43.32 -41.22
C ARG A 895 6.12 -43.00 -42.72
N ALA A 896 5.07 -43.47 -43.36
CA ALA A 896 4.78 -43.22 -44.77
C ALA A 896 3.27 -43.21 -45.02
N TRP A 897 2.86 -42.66 -46.14
CA TRP A 897 1.51 -42.76 -46.66
C TRP A 897 1.48 -43.84 -47.78
N SER A 898 0.58 -44.82 -47.63
CA SER A 898 0.27 -45.82 -48.61
C SER A 898 -0.94 -45.38 -49.44
N VAL A 899 -0.82 -45.37 -50.73
CA VAL A 899 -1.87 -45.12 -51.70
C VAL A 899 -2.00 -46.24 -52.67
N VAL A 900 -3.20 -46.80 -52.81
CA VAL A 900 -3.52 -47.91 -53.75
C VAL A 900 -4.64 -47.40 -54.65
N GLY A 901 -4.32 -47.18 -55.91
CA GLY A 901 -5.25 -46.66 -56.88
C GLY A 901 -5.79 -45.26 -56.47
N ASP A 902 -7.11 -45.09 -56.53
CA ASP A 902 -7.79 -43.81 -56.12
C ASP A 902 -8.23 -43.75 -54.65
N ARG A 903 -7.74 -44.70 -53.86
CA ARG A 903 -8.06 -44.68 -52.41
C ARG A 903 -7.35 -43.52 -51.68
N ALA A 904 -7.99 -43.04 -50.66
CA ALA A 904 -7.40 -42.02 -49.78
C ALA A 904 -6.08 -42.57 -49.14
N PRO A 905 -5.08 -41.71 -48.98
CA PRO A 905 -3.81 -42.07 -48.35
C PRO A 905 -4.02 -42.61 -46.94
N ARG A 906 -3.39 -43.78 -46.64
CA ARG A 906 -3.38 -44.36 -45.27
C ARG A 906 -2.02 -44.15 -44.63
N ARG A 907 -1.97 -43.77 -43.38
CA ARG A 907 -0.72 -43.68 -42.61
C ARG A 907 -0.28 -45.06 -42.17
N VAL A 908 0.95 -45.42 -42.49
CA VAL A 908 1.54 -46.71 -42.19
C VAL A 908 2.96 -46.59 -41.62
N VAL A 909 3.45 -47.65 -40.96
CA VAL A 909 4.86 -47.78 -40.59
C VAL A 909 5.50 -48.77 -41.50
N VAL A 910 6.49 -48.37 -42.27
CA VAL A 910 7.30 -49.29 -43.15
C VAL A 910 8.45 -49.82 -42.30
N PRO A 911 8.44 -51.11 -41.97
CA PRO A 911 9.51 -51.70 -41.18
C PRO A 911 10.87 -51.63 -41.94
N GLY A 912 11.91 -51.21 -41.24
CA GLY A 912 13.25 -50.99 -41.77
C GLY A 912 13.56 -49.62 -42.35
N LEU A 913 12.59 -48.76 -42.50
CA LEU A 913 12.83 -47.33 -42.76
C LEU A 913 12.97 -46.59 -41.43
N GLY A 914 14.03 -46.86 -40.65
CA GLY A 914 14.30 -46.19 -39.40
C GLY A 914 14.69 -44.70 -39.58
N SER A 915 14.54 -43.94 -38.52
CA SER A 915 15.09 -42.60 -38.41
C SER A 915 16.61 -42.63 -38.45
N ARG A 916 17.25 -41.79 -39.22
CA ARG A 916 18.56 -41.24 -38.88
C ARG A 916 18.35 -39.99 -38.02
#